data_fea81868491ab4ed481b1dd41fdf80ce
#
_entry.id   fea81868491ab4ed481b1dd41fdf80ce
#
_cell.length_a   1.000
_cell.length_b   1.000
_cell.length_c   1.000
_cell.angle_alpha   90.00
_cell.angle_beta   90.00
_cell.angle_gamma   90.00
#
_symmetry.space_group_name_H-M   'P 1'
#
loop_
_entity.id
_entity.type
_entity.pdbx_description
1 polymer ?
#
loop_
_entity_poly.entity_id
_entity_poly.type
_entity_poly.pdbx_seq_one_letter_code
_entity_poly.pdbx_strand_id
1 'polypeptide(L)'
;MNHNKQLFVFLFLCITCFSFAQNAHVKGVILDDHNRPVPDVNITSLGTTRQSDENGFFEINIPSNKKTSLIFTHISLKMMSLTVNLNPNEVFVFNPVMSSSEEQMGEVFVSTKNKKRVQGIATVDAATIKKIPGANAGIENILKTLPGVNSNNELSTQYAVRGGNYDENLVYVNEVEVYRPFLIRSGQQEGLSFTNTDLVQNVDFSAGGFQAKFGDKLSSVLDITYRKPTEFGASLEASLLGGSISVDAVSKNKKWSAVTGVRYRNNSLLVNSQDTQTNYTPTFADIQTNVNYDISDKWQVSFLGNISQNKYLYQPLTRETKFGTIDQPMSLAVYYEGKERDQYDTYFGALKTTYKVSPSLTLKFIGSLFHTKEEEHFDILAQYRLGNVGDDGSTQVDFTRGIGSQLNHARNDLDALIANAEIKGFKEWKNDSQLEFGLKYTRESIRDRIVEWEMIDSAGFSINPPIVILPKNNQPYEPYTGPLLPYQDIRATNFNAINRFSGYAQYNKKSELGSNQIWYNVGARFQSWDVSGASVEGKNQVVFSPRAQFAIKPDWDMDMVFRLSGGLYHQPPFYRELRDLDGVVNPNVKAQESVHIVLSNDYNFKMWNRPFKWVTELYYKSLSDVNVYSIDNVRIRYIANNNATAYAQGLDFRLNGEFVPGTESWISFGYLRTEENYADKGYIARPTDQRLKFAMLFQDYMPNIPSVKLYLNLVYNTGLPGGAPAYSDPYLYQNPLNDYRRVDVGFAKVFVDNSTKVAKAKWLKNFKELSVGLEIFNLFNNQNAITNTWVRDVYSKNQYAIPNYMTSRVFNVKLNARL
;
A
#
# COMPACT_ATOMS: atom_id res chain seq x y z
N MET A 1 -9.67 -85.94 -23.88
CA MET A 1 -8.42 -85.12 -24.08
C MET A 1 -8.66 -83.69 -24.62
N ASN A 2 -9.87 -83.16 -24.51
CA ASN A 2 -10.19 -81.83 -25.05
C ASN A 2 -10.55 -80.73 -24.05
N HIS A 3 -10.73 -81.07 -22.78
CA HIS A 3 -11.09 -80.05 -21.78
C HIS A 3 -9.88 -79.31 -21.22
N ASN A 4 -8.72 -79.94 -21.17
CA ASN A 4 -7.49 -79.27 -20.63
C ASN A 4 -6.88 -78.29 -21.59
N LYS A 5 -7.14 -78.41 -22.90
CA LYS A 5 -6.65 -77.41 -23.87
C LYS A 5 -7.46 -76.12 -23.85
N GLN A 6 -8.73 -76.15 -23.59
CA GLN A 6 -9.62 -74.98 -23.49
C GLN A 6 -9.36 -74.21 -22.19
N LEU A 7 -9.06 -74.92 -21.11
CA LEU A 7 -8.68 -74.27 -19.83
C LEU A 7 -7.32 -73.53 -19.92
N PHE A 8 -6.32 -74.09 -20.64
CA PHE A 8 -5.04 -73.49 -20.88
C PHE A 8 -5.10 -72.23 -21.78
N VAL A 9 -5.96 -72.25 -22.80
CA VAL A 9 -6.20 -71.10 -23.69
C VAL A 9 -6.98 -70.01 -22.94
N PHE A 10 -7.90 -70.38 -22.06
CA PHE A 10 -8.64 -69.38 -21.24
C PHE A 10 -7.71 -68.77 -20.16
N LEU A 11 -6.85 -69.59 -19.57
CA LEU A 11 -5.84 -69.05 -18.59
C LEU A 11 -4.79 -68.18 -19.27
N PHE A 12 -4.37 -68.47 -20.52
CA PHE A 12 -3.46 -67.68 -21.31
C PHE A 12 -4.10 -66.36 -21.79
N LEU A 13 -5.40 -66.38 -22.08
CA LEU A 13 -6.15 -65.17 -22.43
C LEU A 13 -6.37 -64.26 -21.22
N CYS A 14 -6.53 -64.80 -20.00
CA CYS A 14 -6.64 -63.99 -18.78
C CYS A 14 -5.31 -63.36 -18.33
N ILE A 15 -4.17 -63.92 -18.69
CA ILE A 15 -2.83 -63.36 -18.38
C ILE A 15 -2.47 -62.17 -19.29
N THR A 16 -3.08 -62.07 -20.47
CA THR A 16 -2.81 -60.97 -21.40
C THR A 16 -3.61 -59.70 -21.14
N CYS A 17 -4.61 -59.76 -20.23
CA CYS A 17 -5.45 -58.62 -19.93
C CYS A 17 -4.93 -57.69 -18.78
N PHE A 18 -3.79 -57.94 -18.17
CA PHE A 18 -3.20 -57.12 -17.14
C PHE A 18 -1.93 -56.40 -17.58
N SER A 19 -1.91 -55.83 -18.77
CA SER A 19 -0.94 -54.81 -19.14
C SER A 19 -1.46 -53.44 -18.69
N PHE A 20 -1.46 -53.18 -17.39
CA PHE A 20 -1.58 -51.81 -16.94
C PHE A 20 -0.36 -51.04 -17.41
N ALA A 21 -0.56 -50.07 -18.29
CA ALA A 21 0.45 -49.09 -18.60
C ALA A 21 0.77 -48.34 -17.30
N GLN A 22 1.88 -48.72 -16.65
CA GLN A 22 2.32 -48.05 -15.44
C GLN A 22 2.87 -46.70 -15.85
N ASN A 23 2.34 -45.62 -15.26
CA ASN A 23 2.74 -44.24 -15.52
C ASN A 23 3.74 -43.79 -14.49
N ALA A 24 4.62 -42.87 -14.88
CA ALA A 24 5.44 -42.07 -14.02
C ALA A 24 4.97 -40.61 -14.08
N HIS A 25 5.30 -39.81 -13.10
CA HIS A 25 4.83 -38.42 -12.98
C HIS A 25 6.02 -37.48 -13.09
N VAL A 26 5.88 -36.44 -13.92
CA VAL A 26 6.82 -35.30 -13.95
C VAL A 26 6.07 -34.07 -13.50
N LYS A 27 6.60 -33.37 -12.49
CA LYS A 27 6.00 -32.15 -11.96
C LYS A 27 7.06 -31.12 -11.63
N GLY A 28 6.68 -29.87 -11.55
CA GLY A 28 7.58 -28.81 -11.13
C GLY A 28 6.99 -27.42 -11.33
N VAL A 29 7.80 -26.40 -11.11
CA VAL A 29 7.46 -25.01 -11.34
C VAL A 29 8.34 -24.48 -12.46
N ILE A 30 7.72 -23.93 -13.49
CA ILE A 30 8.43 -23.28 -14.61
C ILE A 30 8.78 -21.87 -14.21
N LEU A 31 10.05 -21.52 -14.32
CA LEU A 31 10.58 -20.22 -13.96
C LEU A 31 11.11 -19.50 -15.20
N ASP A 32 11.11 -18.16 -15.17
CA ASP A 32 11.84 -17.36 -16.14
C ASP A 32 13.32 -17.20 -15.70
N ASP A 33 14.11 -16.50 -16.50
CA ASP A 33 15.51 -16.18 -16.22
C ASP A 33 15.71 -15.27 -14.97
N HIS A 34 14.62 -14.74 -14.43
CA HIS A 34 14.57 -13.97 -13.19
C HIS A 34 14.03 -14.78 -11.99
N ASN A 35 13.94 -16.12 -12.14
CA ASN A 35 13.34 -17.04 -11.17
C ASN A 35 11.88 -16.73 -10.80
N ARG A 36 11.12 -16.13 -11.71
CA ARG A 36 9.68 -15.88 -11.50
C ARG A 36 8.87 -17.01 -12.13
N PRO A 37 7.80 -17.48 -11.48
CA PRO A 37 6.90 -18.47 -12.05
C PRO A 37 6.29 -17.99 -13.37
N VAL A 38 6.26 -18.88 -14.36
CA VAL A 38 5.72 -18.59 -15.69
C VAL A 38 4.41 -19.38 -15.88
N PRO A 39 3.26 -18.70 -15.94
CA PRO A 39 1.99 -19.33 -16.28
C PRO A 39 1.89 -19.63 -17.78
N ASP A 40 0.89 -20.41 -18.16
CA ASP A 40 0.49 -20.66 -19.54
C ASP A 40 1.55 -21.32 -20.43
N VAL A 41 2.58 -21.96 -19.85
CA VAL A 41 3.52 -22.77 -20.60
C VAL A 41 2.87 -24.08 -20.99
N ASN A 42 2.89 -24.41 -22.28
CA ASN A 42 2.42 -25.71 -22.78
C ASN A 42 3.51 -26.76 -22.63
N ILE A 43 3.21 -27.83 -21.90
CA ILE A 43 4.06 -29.01 -21.72
C ILE A 43 3.48 -30.13 -22.54
N THR A 44 4.13 -30.47 -23.64
CA THR A 44 3.67 -31.49 -24.57
C THR A 44 4.52 -32.76 -24.50
N SER A 45 3.89 -33.90 -24.37
CA SER A 45 4.54 -35.21 -24.39
C SER A 45 3.63 -36.25 -25.06
N LEU A 46 4.13 -36.96 -26.09
CA LEU A 46 3.42 -38.04 -26.77
C LEU A 46 1.97 -37.68 -27.19
N GLY A 47 1.76 -36.45 -27.62
CA GLY A 47 0.42 -35.96 -28.04
C GLY A 47 -0.49 -35.49 -26.90
N THR A 48 -0.05 -35.59 -25.64
CA THR A 48 -0.75 -35.03 -24.50
C THR A 48 -0.14 -33.67 -24.17
N THR A 49 -0.95 -32.62 -24.09
CA THR A 49 -0.51 -31.28 -23.68
C THR A 49 -1.14 -30.92 -22.33
N ARG A 50 -0.33 -30.39 -21.43
CA ARG A 50 -0.74 -29.75 -20.17
C ARG A 50 -0.24 -28.32 -20.16
N GLN A 51 -0.87 -27.46 -19.39
CA GLN A 51 -0.50 -26.07 -19.26
C GLN A 51 -0.12 -25.76 -17.82
N SER A 52 0.91 -24.96 -17.61
CA SER A 52 1.27 -24.49 -16.26
C SER A 52 0.20 -23.54 -15.74
N ASP A 53 -0.06 -23.61 -14.45
CA ASP A 53 -1.03 -22.74 -13.77
C ASP A 53 -0.45 -21.31 -13.52
N GLU A 54 -1.23 -20.46 -12.87
CA GLU A 54 -0.87 -19.07 -12.52
C GLU A 54 0.42 -18.96 -11.67
N ASN A 55 0.83 -20.04 -11.02
CA ASN A 55 2.04 -20.14 -10.22
C ASN A 55 3.17 -20.87 -10.97
N GLY A 56 3.03 -21.08 -12.28
CA GLY A 56 4.01 -21.79 -13.10
C GLY A 56 4.06 -23.30 -12.83
N PHE A 57 3.18 -23.85 -11.99
CA PHE A 57 3.19 -25.26 -11.66
C PHE A 57 2.62 -26.11 -12.79
N PHE A 58 3.28 -27.24 -13.07
CA PHE A 58 2.79 -28.24 -14.01
C PHE A 58 2.92 -29.65 -13.45
N GLU A 59 2.05 -30.53 -13.92
CA GLU A 59 2.13 -31.98 -13.68
C GLU A 59 1.65 -32.72 -14.93
N ILE A 60 2.47 -33.65 -15.41
CA ILE A 60 2.17 -34.48 -16.58
C ILE A 60 2.52 -35.93 -16.31
N ASN A 61 1.61 -36.85 -16.76
CA ASN A 61 1.83 -38.30 -16.69
C ASN A 61 2.52 -38.76 -17.96
N ILE A 62 3.57 -39.54 -17.81
CA ILE A 62 4.32 -40.13 -18.91
C ILE A 62 4.43 -41.65 -18.73
N PRO A 63 4.58 -42.41 -19.80
CA PRO A 63 4.82 -43.87 -19.71
C PRO A 63 6.14 -44.14 -18.98
N SER A 64 6.11 -45.07 -18.04
CA SER A 64 7.31 -45.55 -17.34
C SER A 64 8.18 -46.46 -18.20
N ASN A 65 9.47 -46.61 -17.85
CA ASN A 65 10.44 -47.47 -18.56
C ASN A 65 10.60 -47.19 -20.07
N LYS A 66 10.24 -45.96 -20.49
CA LYS A 66 10.39 -45.48 -21.87
C LYS A 66 11.01 -44.11 -21.90
N LYS A 67 12.04 -43.93 -22.78
CA LYS A 67 12.56 -42.59 -23.05
C LYS A 67 11.44 -41.71 -23.61
N THR A 68 11.05 -40.71 -22.87
CA THR A 68 9.96 -39.79 -23.21
C THR A 68 10.47 -38.35 -23.17
N SER A 69 10.21 -37.60 -24.23
CA SER A 69 10.58 -36.18 -24.32
C SER A 69 9.38 -35.31 -23.95
N LEU A 70 9.62 -34.38 -23.06
CA LEU A 70 8.72 -33.29 -22.69
C LEU A 70 9.19 -32.04 -23.41
N ILE A 71 8.31 -31.35 -24.09
CA ILE A 71 8.59 -30.10 -24.80
C ILE A 71 7.82 -29.00 -24.09
N PHE A 72 8.55 -27.99 -23.61
CA PHE A 72 8.02 -26.80 -22.95
C PHE A 72 7.99 -25.69 -23.98
N THR A 73 6.82 -25.14 -24.25
CA THR A 73 6.65 -24.03 -25.18
C THR A 73 5.83 -22.93 -24.55
N HIS A 74 6.33 -21.73 -24.70
CA HIS A 74 5.63 -20.53 -24.26
C HIS A 74 5.90 -19.43 -25.32
N ILE A 75 4.94 -18.55 -25.50
CA ILE A 75 4.96 -17.60 -26.62
C ILE A 75 6.09 -16.56 -26.53
N SER A 76 6.53 -16.24 -25.33
CA SER A 76 7.57 -15.25 -25.07
C SER A 76 8.89 -15.86 -24.60
N LEU A 77 9.00 -17.20 -24.53
CA LEU A 77 10.17 -17.88 -24.01
C LEU A 77 10.70 -18.90 -25.04
N LYS A 78 12.01 -19.13 -25.00
CA LYS A 78 12.65 -20.14 -25.83
C LYS A 78 12.12 -21.52 -25.50
N MET A 79 11.78 -22.27 -26.53
CA MET A 79 11.37 -23.67 -26.40
C MET A 79 12.47 -24.46 -25.69
N MET A 80 12.07 -25.27 -24.72
CA MET A 80 12.95 -26.16 -23.98
C MET A 80 12.47 -27.60 -24.11
N SER A 81 13.40 -28.55 -24.14
CA SER A 81 13.07 -29.98 -24.14
C SER A 81 13.82 -30.71 -23.03
N LEU A 82 13.10 -31.64 -22.39
CA LEU A 82 13.64 -32.54 -21.38
C LEU A 82 13.33 -33.98 -21.77
N THR A 83 14.35 -34.84 -21.82
CA THR A 83 14.12 -36.28 -22.07
C THR A 83 14.42 -37.05 -20.79
N VAL A 84 13.42 -37.82 -20.34
CA VAL A 84 13.46 -38.63 -19.11
C VAL A 84 13.16 -40.10 -19.42
N ASN A 85 13.66 -40.99 -18.56
CA ASN A 85 13.28 -42.40 -18.53
C ASN A 85 13.07 -42.77 -17.06
N LEU A 86 11.80 -42.90 -16.65
CA LEU A 86 11.41 -43.04 -15.24
C LEU A 86 10.85 -44.44 -14.97
N ASN A 87 11.03 -44.90 -13.73
CA ASN A 87 10.45 -46.15 -13.26
C ASN A 87 8.93 -46.02 -13.01
N PRO A 88 8.20 -47.14 -12.91
CA PRO A 88 6.79 -47.12 -12.56
C PRO A 88 6.53 -46.40 -11.22
N ASN A 89 5.53 -45.50 -11.24
CA ASN A 89 5.13 -44.66 -10.10
C ASN A 89 6.23 -43.70 -9.59
N GLU A 90 7.34 -43.54 -10.32
CA GLU A 90 8.36 -42.54 -9.98
C GLU A 90 7.82 -41.12 -10.20
N VAL A 91 8.07 -40.26 -9.23
CA VAL A 91 7.74 -38.82 -9.29
C VAL A 91 9.05 -38.05 -9.50
N PHE A 92 9.22 -37.50 -10.68
CA PHE A 92 10.38 -36.68 -11.03
C PHE A 92 10.01 -35.19 -10.90
N VAL A 93 10.74 -34.47 -10.03
CA VAL A 93 10.54 -33.03 -9.85
C VAL A 93 11.57 -32.28 -10.70
N PHE A 94 11.07 -31.42 -11.61
CA PHE A 94 11.90 -30.65 -12.52
C PHE A 94 11.38 -29.22 -12.61
N ASN A 95 12.22 -28.24 -12.26
CA ASN A 95 11.91 -26.82 -12.33
C ASN A 95 12.67 -26.19 -13.49
N PRO A 96 12.12 -26.17 -14.72
CA PRO A 96 12.78 -25.58 -15.86
C PRO A 96 12.88 -24.06 -15.71
N VAL A 97 14.04 -23.50 -16.06
CA VAL A 97 14.23 -22.07 -16.23
C VAL A 97 14.21 -21.79 -17.74
N MET A 98 13.21 -21.06 -18.20
CA MET A 98 13.03 -20.73 -19.60
C MET A 98 13.49 -19.30 -19.88
N SER A 99 14.47 -19.12 -20.78
CA SER A 99 14.94 -17.79 -21.16
C SER A 99 14.02 -17.12 -22.18
N SER A 100 14.03 -15.78 -22.23
CA SER A 100 13.23 -15.03 -23.21
C SER A 100 13.63 -15.35 -24.65
N SER A 101 12.64 -15.45 -25.53
CA SER A 101 12.85 -15.66 -26.98
C SER A 101 13.03 -14.31 -27.67
N GLU A 102 14.20 -14.07 -28.25
CA GLU A 102 14.47 -12.84 -29.01
C GLU A 102 14.07 -12.88 -30.50
N GLU A 103 13.55 -14.02 -30.98
CA GLU A 103 13.16 -14.18 -32.38
C GLU A 103 11.78 -14.86 -32.50
N GLN A 104 10.79 -14.09 -32.80
CA GLN A 104 9.76 -14.20 -33.85
C GLN A 104 8.57 -13.29 -33.56
N MET A 105 8.38 -12.26 -34.39
CA MET A 105 7.11 -11.55 -34.53
C MET A 105 6.11 -12.45 -35.26
N GLY A 106 5.21 -13.05 -34.54
CA GLY A 106 4.07 -13.78 -35.06
C GLY A 106 3.05 -13.98 -33.94
N GLU A 107 1.88 -13.36 -34.11
CA GLU A 107 0.71 -13.40 -33.24
C GLU A 107 0.99 -13.18 -31.74
N VAL A 108 0.89 -11.92 -31.36
CA VAL A 108 1.05 -11.47 -29.97
C VAL A 108 -0.19 -11.87 -29.18
N PHE A 109 -0.13 -13.00 -28.51
CA PHE A 109 -0.97 -13.22 -27.35
C PHE A 109 -0.54 -12.21 -26.27
N VAL A 110 -1.47 -11.43 -25.75
CA VAL A 110 -1.20 -10.50 -24.65
C VAL A 110 -0.96 -11.33 -23.39
N SER A 111 0.29 -11.52 -23.02
CA SER A 111 0.61 -12.08 -21.70
C SER A 111 -0.01 -11.19 -20.61
N THR A 112 -0.32 -11.72 -19.45
CA THR A 112 -0.86 -10.94 -18.32
C THR A 112 -0.03 -9.68 -18.05
N LYS A 113 1.28 -9.75 -18.23
CA LYS A 113 2.23 -8.63 -18.10
C LYS A 113 1.99 -7.54 -19.16
N ASN A 114 1.75 -7.92 -20.42
CA ASN A 114 1.40 -6.98 -21.48
C ASN A 114 0.02 -6.36 -21.28
N LYS A 115 -0.94 -7.13 -20.76
CA LYS A 115 -2.27 -6.64 -20.39
C LYS A 115 -2.18 -5.54 -19.32
N LYS A 116 -1.40 -5.75 -18.26
CA LYS A 116 -1.14 -4.76 -17.22
C LYS A 116 -0.42 -3.52 -17.75
N ARG A 117 0.54 -3.71 -18.66
CA ARG A 117 1.26 -2.62 -19.34
C ARG A 117 0.31 -1.69 -20.07
N VAL A 118 -0.62 -2.20 -20.85
CA VAL A 118 -1.60 -1.38 -21.61
C VAL A 118 -2.65 -0.74 -20.70
N GLN A 119 -2.88 -1.25 -19.51
CA GLN A 119 -3.78 -0.67 -18.53
C GLN A 119 -3.12 0.39 -17.64
N GLY A 120 -1.80 0.64 -17.78
CA GLY A 120 -1.08 1.61 -16.95
C GLY A 120 -0.83 1.14 -15.52
N ILE A 121 -0.78 -0.17 -15.31
CA ILE A 121 -0.57 -0.76 -13.99
C ILE A 121 0.92 -0.97 -13.75
N ALA A 122 1.44 -0.38 -12.68
CA ALA A 122 2.78 -0.65 -12.19
C ALA A 122 2.77 -1.89 -11.30
N THR A 123 3.41 -2.96 -11.74
CA THR A 123 3.56 -4.18 -10.94
C THR A 123 4.86 -4.13 -10.17
N VAL A 124 4.81 -4.47 -8.89
CA VAL A 124 5.96 -4.57 -8.00
C VAL A 124 6.08 -6.01 -7.50
N ASP A 125 7.27 -6.57 -7.64
CA ASP A 125 7.57 -7.93 -7.18
C ASP A 125 7.64 -8.01 -5.65
N ALA A 126 6.99 -9.03 -5.08
CA ALA A 126 6.99 -9.29 -3.64
C ALA A 126 8.39 -9.51 -3.07
N ALA A 127 9.30 -10.14 -3.82
CA ALA A 127 10.67 -10.38 -3.39
C ALA A 127 11.46 -9.06 -3.22
N THR A 128 11.17 -8.05 -4.04
CA THR A 128 11.79 -6.72 -3.93
C THR A 128 11.30 -5.98 -2.68
N ILE A 129 10.02 -6.11 -2.33
CA ILE A 129 9.44 -5.44 -1.15
C ILE A 129 10.19 -5.80 0.13
N LYS A 130 10.54 -7.08 0.30
CA LYS A 130 11.22 -7.59 1.51
C LYS A 130 12.67 -7.14 1.66
N LYS A 131 13.30 -6.73 0.55
CA LYS A 131 14.73 -6.35 0.51
C LYS A 131 14.97 -4.86 0.76
N ILE A 132 13.93 -4.03 0.65
CA ILE A 132 14.08 -2.58 0.79
C ILE A 132 14.25 -2.20 2.25
N PRO A 133 15.37 -1.52 2.61
CA PRO A 133 15.54 -0.98 3.95
C PRO A 133 14.55 0.16 4.19
N GLY A 134 14.01 0.24 5.38
CA GLY A 134 13.11 1.33 5.75
C GLY A 134 12.47 1.13 7.12
N ALA A 135 12.14 2.23 7.75
CA ALA A 135 11.51 2.25 9.07
C ALA A 135 10.14 1.56 9.09
N ASN A 136 9.41 1.56 7.97
CA ASN A 136 8.17 0.82 7.78
C ASN A 136 8.42 -0.43 6.94
N ALA A 137 7.99 -1.60 7.43
CA ALA A 137 8.16 -2.88 6.74
C ALA A 137 7.00 -3.21 5.76
N GLY A 138 6.07 -2.27 5.54
CA GLY A 138 4.90 -2.45 4.68
C GLY A 138 5.17 -2.26 3.18
N ILE A 139 4.18 -2.59 2.36
CA ILE A 139 4.17 -2.30 0.92
C ILE A 139 4.30 -0.80 0.65
N GLU A 140 3.82 0.03 1.55
CA GLU A 140 3.85 1.48 1.43
C GLU A 140 5.28 2.03 1.33
N ASN A 141 6.26 1.34 1.90
CA ASN A 141 7.67 1.74 1.79
C ASN A 141 8.15 1.72 0.33
N ILE A 142 7.75 0.71 -0.44
CA ILE A 142 8.09 0.64 -1.87
C ILE A 142 7.23 1.61 -2.70
N LEU A 143 5.94 1.79 -2.36
CA LEU A 143 5.09 2.74 -3.06
C LEU A 143 5.63 4.17 -2.97
N LYS A 144 6.22 4.54 -1.83
CA LYS A 144 6.86 5.84 -1.64
C LYS A 144 8.04 6.09 -2.58
N THR A 145 8.59 5.06 -3.23
CA THR A 145 9.63 5.19 -4.25
C THR A 145 9.08 5.34 -5.66
N LEU A 146 7.77 5.13 -5.88
CA LEU A 146 7.12 5.33 -7.17
C LEU A 146 6.85 6.81 -7.44
N PRO A 147 6.85 7.26 -8.71
CA PRO A 147 6.50 8.62 -9.05
C PRO A 147 5.04 8.90 -8.69
N GLY A 148 4.73 10.17 -8.39
CA GLY A 148 3.37 10.59 -8.03
C GLY A 148 2.87 10.13 -6.66
N VAL A 149 3.64 9.34 -5.91
CA VAL A 149 3.29 8.86 -4.56
C VAL A 149 4.11 9.62 -3.52
N ASN A 150 3.49 10.38 -2.65
CA ASN A 150 4.13 11.25 -1.68
C ASN A 150 3.86 10.81 -0.24
N SER A 151 4.84 10.96 0.63
CA SER A 151 4.71 10.84 2.07
C SER A 151 5.92 11.48 2.75
N ASN A 152 5.67 12.30 3.74
CA ASN A 152 6.71 12.93 4.57
C ASN A 152 6.84 12.27 5.95
N ASN A 153 6.21 11.09 6.13
CA ASN A 153 6.26 10.36 7.38
C ASN A 153 6.71 8.92 7.12
N GLU A 154 7.94 8.60 7.55
CA GLU A 154 8.51 7.26 7.44
C GLU A 154 7.85 6.23 8.35
N LEU A 155 7.16 6.67 9.39
CA LEU A 155 6.53 5.81 10.39
C LEU A 155 5.06 5.53 10.10
N SER A 156 4.49 6.20 9.08
CA SER A 156 3.10 6.02 8.66
C SER A 156 2.98 5.12 7.45
N THR A 157 1.90 4.35 7.39
CA THR A 157 1.45 3.61 6.21
C THR A 157 0.66 4.48 5.22
N GLN A 158 0.41 5.73 5.58
CA GLN A 158 -0.30 6.67 4.72
C GLN A 158 0.58 7.17 3.58
N TYR A 159 -0.04 7.36 2.42
CA TYR A 159 0.57 7.96 1.25
C TYR A 159 -0.46 8.76 0.47
N ALA A 160 -0.04 9.88 -0.07
CA ALA A 160 -0.81 10.73 -0.97
C ALA A 160 -0.45 10.41 -2.42
N VAL A 161 -1.40 10.49 -3.35
CA VAL A 161 -1.15 10.20 -4.76
C VAL A 161 -1.67 11.33 -5.63
N ARG A 162 -0.76 11.96 -6.38
CA ARG A 162 -1.08 13.02 -7.34
C ARG A 162 -2.02 14.08 -6.75
N GLY A 163 -1.63 14.62 -5.61
CA GLY A 163 -2.37 15.68 -4.91
C GLY A 163 -3.60 15.23 -4.13
N GLY A 164 -3.97 13.96 -4.19
CA GLY A 164 -5.05 13.44 -3.36
C GLY A 164 -4.56 13.03 -1.97
N ASN A 165 -5.48 13.08 -1.01
CA ASN A 165 -5.25 12.66 0.36
C ASN A 165 -5.14 11.12 0.46
N TYR A 166 -4.63 10.61 1.59
CA TYR A 166 -4.53 9.17 1.83
C TYR A 166 -5.89 8.45 1.85
N ASP A 167 -6.96 9.15 2.24
CA ASP A 167 -8.33 8.63 2.24
C ASP A 167 -8.92 8.47 0.82
N GLU A 168 -8.25 9.03 -0.19
CA GLU A 168 -8.63 8.91 -1.61
C GLU A 168 -8.01 7.67 -2.31
N ASN A 169 -7.31 6.81 -1.58
CA ASN A 169 -6.68 5.61 -2.10
C ASN A 169 -7.51 4.37 -1.81
N LEU A 170 -7.63 3.50 -2.81
CA LEU A 170 -8.36 2.24 -2.74
C LEU A 170 -7.39 1.08 -2.59
N VAL A 171 -7.64 0.18 -1.65
CA VAL A 171 -6.79 -0.99 -1.40
C VAL A 171 -7.63 -2.26 -1.49
N TYR A 172 -7.20 -3.18 -2.33
CA TYR A 172 -7.75 -4.53 -2.44
C TYR A 172 -6.72 -5.58 -2.03
N VAL A 173 -7.19 -6.62 -1.37
CA VAL A 173 -6.44 -7.87 -1.15
C VAL A 173 -7.28 -9.03 -1.68
N ASN A 174 -6.77 -9.77 -2.66
CA ASN A 174 -7.48 -10.85 -3.33
C ASN A 174 -8.86 -10.46 -3.87
N GLU A 175 -8.98 -9.26 -4.46
CA GLU A 175 -10.20 -8.65 -4.99
C GLU A 175 -11.21 -8.18 -3.92
N VAL A 176 -10.88 -8.27 -2.63
CA VAL A 176 -11.71 -7.79 -1.51
C VAL A 176 -11.19 -6.44 -1.06
N GLU A 177 -12.07 -5.46 -0.96
CA GLU A 177 -11.73 -4.14 -0.41
C GLU A 177 -11.41 -4.26 1.07
N VAL A 178 -10.30 -3.63 1.48
CA VAL A 178 -9.86 -3.58 2.88
C VAL A 178 -9.89 -2.15 3.41
N TYR A 179 -10.27 -2.03 4.67
CA TYR A 179 -10.47 -0.75 5.33
C TYR A 179 -9.38 -0.51 6.37
N ARG A 180 -9.18 0.75 6.71
CA ARG A 180 -8.28 1.19 7.80
C ARG A 180 -9.13 1.63 9.00
N PRO A 181 -8.58 1.56 10.22
CA PRO A 181 -9.21 2.18 11.36
C PRO A 181 -9.51 3.67 11.12
N PHE A 182 -10.59 4.18 11.68
CA PHE A 182 -11.12 5.51 11.38
C PHE A 182 -10.42 6.63 12.15
N LEU A 183 -10.02 6.39 13.41
CA LEU A 183 -9.46 7.42 14.29
C LEU A 183 -7.96 7.59 14.13
N ILE A 184 -7.23 6.65 13.50
CA ILE A 184 -5.77 6.76 13.34
C ILE A 184 -5.39 8.12 12.79
N ARG A 185 -4.57 8.83 13.56
CA ARG A 185 -4.11 10.17 13.22
C ARG A 185 -3.11 10.13 12.06
N SER A 186 -3.22 11.10 11.15
CA SER A 186 -2.23 11.36 10.12
C SER A 186 -0.91 11.76 10.77
N GLY A 187 0.13 11.02 10.68
CA GLY A 187 1.43 11.32 11.30
C GLY A 187 1.71 10.61 12.62
N GLN A 188 0.72 9.91 13.17
CA GLN A 188 0.95 8.92 14.19
C GLN A 188 1.74 7.74 13.60
N GLN A 189 2.38 6.97 14.45
CA GLN A 189 3.11 5.79 14.01
C GLN A 189 2.17 4.64 13.75
N GLU A 190 1.96 4.35 12.48
CA GLU A 190 1.21 3.20 12.06
C GLU A 190 2.19 2.06 11.76
N GLY A 191 2.36 1.13 12.69
CA GLY A 191 3.40 0.13 12.60
C GLY A 191 3.18 -0.97 11.56
N LEU A 192 1.95 -1.41 11.38
CA LEU A 192 1.59 -2.46 10.43
C LEU A 192 0.43 -2.01 9.55
N SER A 193 0.63 -2.06 8.25
CA SER A 193 -0.50 -1.97 7.31
C SER A 193 -1.33 -3.26 7.34
N PHE A 194 -2.55 -3.20 6.80
CA PHE A 194 -3.36 -4.42 6.63
C PHE A 194 -2.58 -5.51 5.92
N THR A 195 -1.82 -5.15 4.89
CA THR A 195 -1.14 -6.15 4.05
C THR A 195 0.07 -6.75 4.74
N ASN A 196 0.03 -8.07 4.91
CA ASN A 196 1.20 -8.83 5.34
C ASN A 196 2.09 -9.17 4.14
N THR A 197 3.25 -8.52 4.06
CA THR A 197 4.21 -8.69 2.95
C THR A 197 4.71 -10.13 2.79
N ASP A 198 4.68 -10.93 3.87
CA ASP A 198 5.06 -12.34 3.81
C ASP A 198 4.07 -13.20 3.03
N LEU A 199 2.82 -12.76 2.89
CA LEU A 199 1.76 -13.48 2.18
C LEU A 199 1.63 -13.04 0.73
N VAL A 200 2.27 -11.93 0.34
CA VAL A 200 2.09 -11.28 -0.98
C VAL A 200 2.77 -12.08 -2.07
N GLN A 201 2.07 -12.24 -3.19
CA GLN A 201 2.61 -12.72 -4.46
C GLN A 201 2.89 -11.56 -5.40
N ASN A 202 1.94 -10.63 -5.53
CA ASN A 202 1.96 -9.56 -6.50
C ASN A 202 1.30 -8.30 -5.97
N VAL A 203 1.84 -7.14 -6.36
CA VAL A 203 1.28 -5.82 -6.06
C VAL A 203 1.12 -5.05 -7.34
N ASP A 204 -0.10 -4.65 -7.62
CA ASP A 204 -0.48 -3.85 -8.76
C ASP A 204 -0.92 -2.46 -8.30
N PHE A 205 -0.30 -1.43 -8.84
CA PHE A 205 -0.56 -0.05 -8.46
C PHE A 205 -0.94 0.80 -9.67
N SER A 206 -1.99 1.62 -9.53
CA SER A 206 -2.43 2.58 -10.54
C SER A 206 -2.64 3.96 -9.91
N ALA A 207 -1.94 4.98 -10.40
CA ALA A 207 -1.97 6.35 -9.90
C ALA A 207 -2.95 7.22 -10.71
N GLY A 208 -4.22 6.88 -10.77
CA GLY A 208 -5.26 7.60 -11.51
C GLY A 208 -5.53 7.02 -12.89
N GLY A 209 -6.59 7.50 -13.56
CA GLY A 209 -7.03 6.98 -14.85
C GLY A 209 -7.48 5.52 -14.83
N PHE A 210 -7.80 4.96 -13.66
CA PHE A 210 -8.14 3.54 -13.48
C PHE A 210 -9.55 3.19 -13.96
N GLN A 211 -9.77 1.91 -14.24
CA GLN A 211 -10.97 1.36 -14.86
C GLN A 211 -12.22 1.47 -13.99
N ALA A 212 -13.43 1.32 -14.58
CA ALA A 212 -14.72 1.44 -13.90
C ALA A 212 -14.97 0.36 -12.84
N LYS A 213 -14.30 -0.80 -12.93
CA LYS A 213 -14.38 -1.86 -11.91
C LYS A 213 -13.86 -1.41 -10.53
N PHE A 214 -12.94 -0.45 -10.51
CA PHE A 214 -12.44 0.16 -9.29
C PHE A 214 -13.25 1.42 -9.00
N GLY A 215 -13.80 1.55 -7.80
CA GLY A 215 -14.74 2.61 -7.49
C GLY A 215 -14.40 3.39 -6.24
N ASP A 216 -15.19 4.43 -6.04
CA ASP A 216 -15.42 5.09 -4.76
C ASP A 216 -14.23 5.88 -4.19
N LYS A 217 -13.15 6.09 -4.98
CA LYS A 217 -11.96 6.86 -4.61
C LYS A 217 -11.44 7.69 -5.78
N LEU A 218 -10.69 8.77 -5.48
CA LEU A 218 -10.27 9.78 -6.45
C LEU A 218 -8.80 9.69 -6.85
N SER A 219 -7.94 8.95 -6.13
CA SER A 219 -6.51 9.10 -6.34
C SER A 219 -5.81 7.87 -6.87
N SER A 220 -5.86 6.74 -6.19
CA SER A 220 -5.15 5.55 -6.63
C SER A 220 -5.86 4.24 -6.30
N VAL A 221 -5.39 3.18 -6.94
CA VAL A 221 -5.78 1.79 -6.65
C VAL A 221 -4.54 0.97 -6.37
N LEU A 222 -4.54 0.26 -5.28
CA LEU A 222 -3.57 -0.74 -4.88
C LEU A 222 -4.27 -2.10 -4.83
N ASP A 223 -3.94 -2.99 -5.76
CA ASP A 223 -4.52 -4.33 -5.86
C ASP A 223 -3.44 -5.38 -5.54
N ILE A 224 -3.65 -6.11 -4.47
CA ILE A 224 -2.68 -7.02 -3.87
C ILE A 224 -3.20 -8.44 -3.97
N THR A 225 -2.37 -9.32 -4.49
CA THR A 225 -2.67 -10.75 -4.54
C THR A 225 -1.79 -11.49 -3.55
N TYR A 226 -2.41 -12.27 -2.66
CA TYR A 226 -1.70 -13.20 -1.78
C TYR A 226 -1.39 -14.50 -2.51
N ARG A 227 -0.25 -15.10 -2.18
CA ARG A 227 0.19 -16.33 -2.83
C ARG A 227 -0.73 -17.52 -2.50
N LYS A 228 -0.90 -18.39 -3.47
CA LYS A 228 -1.53 -19.70 -3.32
C LYS A 228 -0.38 -20.72 -3.21
N PRO A 229 -0.12 -21.31 -2.03
CA PRO A 229 0.95 -22.27 -1.86
C PRO A 229 0.76 -23.52 -2.70
N THR A 230 1.85 -24.07 -3.23
CA THR A 230 1.89 -25.34 -4.00
C THR A 230 2.55 -26.46 -3.23
N GLU A 231 3.30 -26.13 -2.17
CA GLU A 231 4.00 -27.04 -1.29
C GLU A 231 4.03 -26.50 0.14
N PHE A 232 4.40 -27.35 1.10
CA PHE A 232 4.64 -26.90 2.47
C PHE A 232 5.88 -26.00 2.52
N GLY A 233 5.78 -24.93 3.28
CA GLY A 233 6.89 -24.01 3.52
C GLY A 233 6.67 -23.21 4.80
N ALA A 234 7.75 -22.66 5.33
CA ALA A 234 7.70 -21.74 6.45
C ALA A 234 8.72 -20.63 6.24
N SER A 235 8.41 -19.42 6.64
CA SER A 235 9.36 -18.31 6.68
C SER A 235 9.35 -17.61 8.02
N LEU A 236 10.52 -17.14 8.42
CA LEU A 236 10.77 -16.36 9.63
C LEU A 236 11.51 -15.09 9.24
N GLU A 237 11.02 -13.97 9.69
CA GLU A 237 11.76 -12.71 9.73
C GLU A 237 11.89 -12.26 11.19
N ALA A 238 13.10 -11.90 11.61
CA ALA A 238 13.35 -11.36 12.95
C ALA A 238 14.25 -10.13 12.83
N SER A 239 13.92 -9.08 13.57
CA SER A 239 14.69 -7.83 13.62
C SER A 239 14.61 -7.18 15.00
N LEU A 240 15.39 -6.12 15.23
CA LEU A 240 15.30 -5.35 16.48
C LEU A 240 13.96 -4.62 16.64
N LEU A 241 13.19 -4.47 15.55
CA LEU A 241 11.88 -3.83 15.55
C LEU A 241 10.72 -4.83 15.70
N GLY A 242 11.00 -6.13 15.71
CA GLY A 242 9.98 -7.17 15.79
C GLY A 242 10.25 -8.33 14.83
N GLY A 243 9.22 -9.07 14.49
CA GLY A 243 9.36 -10.20 13.57
C GLY A 243 8.05 -10.71 13.02
N SER A 244 8.17 -11.64 12.08
CA SER A 244 7.05 -12.33 11.46
C SER A 244 7.35 -13.80 11.22
N ILE A 245 6.30 -14.60 11.26
CA ILE A 245 6.34 -16.01 10.87
C ILE A 245 5.22 -16.24 9.87
N SER A 246 5.52 -16.89 8.76
CA SER A 246 4.46 -17.38 7.85
C SER A 246 4.63 -18.85 7.54
N VAL A 247 3.49 -19.54 7.37
CA VAL A 247 3.41 -20.97 7.09
C VAL A 247 2.54 -21.18 5.87
N ASP A 248 3.08 -21.93 4.92
CA ASP A 248 2.41 -22.43 3.72
C ASP A 248 1.98 -23.87 3.96
N ALA A 249 0.73 -24.18 3.76
CA ALA A 249 0.20 -25.53 3.93
C ALA A 249 -0.62 -25.95 2.71
N VAL A 250 -0.42 -27.20 2.26
CA VAL A 250 -1.11 -27.75 1.11
C VAL A 250 -1.50 -29.20 1.40
N SER A 251 -2.75 -29.57 1.06
CA SER A 251 -3.20 -30.96 1.19
C SER A 251 -2.51 -31.86 0.15
N LYS A 252 -2.41 -33.17 0.46
CA LYS A 252 -1.82 -34.17 -0.45
C LYS A 252 -2.51 -34.22 -1.81
N ASN A 253 -3.83 -33.98 -1.85
CA ASN A 253 -4.61 -33.93 -3.09
C ASN A 253 -4.63 -32.52 -3.75
N LYS A 254 -3.89 -31.56 -3.20
CA LYS A 254 -3.77 -30.16 -3.65
C LYS A 254 -5.08 -29.38 -3.75
N LYS A 255 -6.20 -29.94 -3.26
CA LYS A 255 -7.50 -29.26 -3.27
C LYS A 255 -7.58 -28.15 -2.22
N TRP A 256 -6.81 -28.26 -1.14
CA TRP A 256 -6.78 -27.29 -0.08
C TRP A 256 -5.38 -26.69 0.02
N SER A 257 -5.30 -25.39 0.09
CA SER A 257 -4.07 -24.64 0.35
C SER A 257 -4.36 -23.48 1.29
N ALA A 258 -3.41 -23.18 2.18
CA ALA A 258 -3.50 -22.06 3.09
C ALA A 258 -2.13 -21.39 3.25
N VAL A 259 -2.14 -20.09 3.36
CA VAL A 259 -1.02 -19.31 3.84
C VAL A 259 -1.46 -18.52 5.06
N THR A 260 -0.73 -18.65 6.17
CA THR A 260 -1.01 -17.94 7.42
C THR A 260 0.25 -17.22 7.88
N GLY A 261 0.11 -15.98 8.29
CA GLY A 261 1.20 -15.17 8.80
C GLY A 261 0.82 -14.51 10.12
N VAL A 262 1.80 -14.44 11.03
CA VAL A 262 1.71 -13.72 12.31
C VAL A 262 2.82 -12.69 12.31
N ARG A 263 2.49 -11.44 12.68
CA ARG A 263 3.47 -10.36 12.80
C ARG A 263 3.37 -9.73 14.19
N TYR A 264 4.52 -9.34 14.69
CA TYR A 264 4.65 -8.48 15.87
C TYR A 264 5.68 -7.40 15.58
N ARG A 265 5.37 -6.16 15.98
CA ARG A 265 6.28 -5.03 15.79
C ARG A 265 6.23 -4.10 17.00
N ASN A 266 7.39 -3.58 17.37
CA ASN A 266 7.56 -2.56 18.39
C ASN A 266 8.46 -1.44 17.83
N ASN A 267 7.90 -0.26 17.63
CA ASN A 267 8.61 0.87 17.05
C ASN A 267 9.34 1.74 18.11
N SER A 268 9.39 1.34 19.36
CA SER A 268 10.04 2.14 20.43
C SER A 268 11.48 2.51 20.10
N LEU A 269 12.24 1.61 19.47
CA LEU A 269 13.62 1.89 19.04
C LEU A 269 13.69 3.05 18.03
N LEU A 270 12.72 3.15 17.12
CA LEU A 270 12.68 4.23 16.14
C LEU A 270 12.32 5.56 16.77
N VAL A 271 11.30 5.59 17.62
CA VAL A 271 10.80 6.84 18.23
C VAL A 271 11.69 7.37 19.30
N ASN A 272 12.28 6.48 20.09
CA ASN A 272 13.21 6.90 21.15
C ASN A 272 14.61 7.25 20.59
N SER A 273 14.83 7.13 19.29
CA SER A 273 16.04 7.63 18.61
C SER A 273 16.02 9.14 18.35
N GLN A 274 14.88 9.81 18.57
CA GLN A 274 14.78 11.25 18.45
C GLN A 274 15.63 11.95 19.51
N ASP A 275 16.13 13.15 19.19
CA ASP A 275 16.89 13.99 20.14
C ASP A 275 16.05 14.40 21.36
N THR A 276 14.72 14.34 21.24
CA THR A 276 13.77 14.56 22.32
C THR A 276 13.42 13.22 22.97
N GLN A 277 13.83 13.04 24.20
CA GLN A 277 13.46 11.85 24.97
C GLN A 277 11.94 11.73 25.11
N THR A 278 11.39 10.61 24.72
CA THR A 278 9.98 10.29 24.88
C THR A 278 9.86 8.87 25.43
N ASN A 279 8.89 8.63 26.30
CA ASN A 279 8.51 7.28 26.68
C ASN A 279 7.30 6.86 25.82
N TYR A 280 7.61 6.54 24.57
CA TYR A 280 6.60 6.15 23.59
C TYR A 280 6.80 4.70 23.18
N THR A 281 5.75 3.89 23.37
CA THR A 281 5.78 2.45 23.12
C THR A 281 4.65 2.04 22.17
N PRO A 282 4.82 2.26 20.85
CA PRO A 282 3.86 1.77 19.87
C PRO A 282 4.13 0.29 19.58
N THR A 283 3.11 -0.53 19.81
CA THR A 283 3.17 -1.97 19.58
C THR A 283 2.02 -2.45 18.69
N PHE A 284 2.34 -3.37 17.81
CA PHE A 284 1.43 -3.86 16.78
C PHE A 284 1.53 -5.38 16.68
N ALA A 285 0.40 -6.04 16.56
CA ALA A 285 0.35 -7.47 16.34
C ALA A 285 -0.82 -7.81 15.41
N ASP A 286 -0.61 -8.74 14.50
CA ASP A 286 -1.67 -9.30 13.70
C ASP A 286 -1.46 -10.77 13.36
N ILE A 287 -2.56 -11.43 13.03
CA ILE A 287 -2.61 -12.73 12.41
C ILE A 287 -3.48 -12.65 11.17
N GLN A 288 -2.96 -13.12 10.05
CA GLN A 288 -3.70 -13.19 8.78
C GLN A 288 -3.64 -14.58 8.19
N THR A 289 -4.72 -14.96 7.54
CA THR A 289 -4.80 -16.24 6.83
C THR A 289 -5.52 -16.08 5.50
N ASN A 290 -5.03 -16.75 4.47
CA ASN A 290 -5.71 -16.90 3.19
C ASN A 290 -5.81 -18.40 2.87
N VAL A 291 -7.03 -18.93 2.89
CA VAL A 291 -7.33 -20.34 2.67
C VAL A 291 -8.07 -20.48 1.35
N ASN A 292 -7.63 -21.41 0.50
CA ASN A 292 -8.29 -21.72 -0.76
C ASN A 292 -8.69 -23.21 -0.78
N TYR A 293 -9.89 -23.48 -1.26
CA TYR A 293 -10.40 -24.83 -1.41
C TYR A 293 -11.04 -25.01 -2.79
N ASP A 294 -10.47 -25.90 -3.59
CA ASP A 294 -10.95 -26.25 -4.91
C ASP A 294 -11.96 -27.40 -4.75
N ILE A 295 -13.27 -27.07 -4.70
CA ILE A 295 -14.35 -28.03 -4.59
C ILE A 295 -14.35 -28.92 -5.83
N SER A 296 -14.22 -28.28 -7.01
CA SER A 296 -14.09 -28.93 -8.33
C SER A 296 -13.27 -28.02 -9.27
N ASP A 297 -12.96 -28.47 -10.48
CA ASP A 297 -12.30 -27.67 -11.53
C ASP A 297 -13.08 -26.40 -11.92
N LYS A 298 -14.38 -26.37 -11.59
CA LYS A 298 -15.26 -25.23 -11.89
C LYS A 298 -15.58 -24.38 -10.66
N TRP A 299 -15.35 -24.87 -9.45
CA TRP A 299 -15.82 -24.22 -8.25
C TRP A 299 -14.72 -24.15 -7.19
N GLN A 300 -14.33 -22.94 -6.85
CA GLN A 300 -13.33 -22.61 -5.83
C GLN A 300 -13.97 -21.72 -4.74
N VAL A 301 -13.59 -21.96 -3.50
CA VAL A 301 -13.94 -21.13 -2.34
C VAL A 301 -12.64 -20.63 -1.70
N SER A 302 -12.59 -19.37 -1.35
CA SER A 302 -11.45 -18.74 -0.67
C SER A 302 -11.91 -17.96 0.55
N PHE A 303 -11.16 -18.04 1.63
CA PHE A 303 -11.37 -17.29 2.87
C PHE A 303 -10.15 -16.45 3.18
N LEU A 304 -10.34 -15.15 3.39
CA LEU A 304 -9.33 -14.21 3.85
C LEU A 304 -9.74 -13.72 5.24
N GLY A 305 -8.89 -13.92 6.24
CA GLY A 305 -9.11 -13.47 7.61
C GLY A 305 -7.97 -12.63 8.16
N ASN A 306 -8.29 -11.64 8.99
CA ASN A 306 -7.33 -10.83 9.74
C ASN A 306 -7.87 -10.48 11.13
N ILE A 307 -7.00 -10.60 12.13
CA ILE A 307 -7.20 -10.06 13.47
C ILE A 307 -5.97 -9.23 13.79
N SER A 308 -6.15 -7.96 14.13
CA SER A 308 -5.05 -7.07 14.45
C SER A 308 -5.34 -6.21 15.68
N GLN A 309 -4.28 -5.90 16.42
CA GLN A 309 -4.30 -5.00 17.55
C GLN A 309 -3.14 -4.01 17.43
N ASN A 310 -3.45 -2.72 17.48
CA ASN A 310 -2.49 -1.63 17.51
C ASN A 310 -2.64 -0.90 18.84
N LYS A 311 -1.54 -0.74 19.59
CA LYS A 311 -1.51 -0.04 20.88
C LYS A 311 -0.46 1.05 20.83
N TYR A 312 -0.84 2.21 21.35
CA TYR A 312 0.03 3.37 21.49
C TYR A 312 -0.01 3.81 22.95
N LEU A 313 1.12 3.71 23.61
CA LEU A 313 1.30 4.26 24.95
C LEU A 313 2.34 5.37 24.84
N TYR A 314 1.90 6.60 25.06
CA TYR A 314 2.74 7.78 25.00
C TYR A 314 2.71 8.52 26.33
N GLN A 315 3.89 8.72 26.89
CA GLN A 315 4.11 9.56 28.07
C GLN A 315 5.18 10.56 27.70
N PRO A 316 4.81 11.82 27.40
CA PRO A 316 5.78 12.82 27.03
C PRO A 316 6.69 13.11 28.21
N LEU A 317 7.98 13.26 27.92
CA LEU A 317 8.97 13.66 28.90
C LEU A 317 9.32 15.13 28.68
N THR A 318 9.77 15.82 29.75
CA THR A 318 10.29 17.17 29.64
C THR A 318 11.36 17.23 28.56
N ARG A 319 11.23 18.18 27.65
CA ARG A 319 12.17 18.35 26.53
C ARG A 319 12.68 19.77 26.47
N GLU A 320 13.92 19.91 26.03
CA GLU A 320 14.53 21.17 25.67
C GLU A 320 14.88 21.17 24.19
N THR A 321 14.50 22.23 23.47
CA THR A 321 14.80 22.38 22.04
C THR A 321 15.48 23.70 21.82
N LYS A 322 16.72 23.66 21.31
CA LYS A 322 17.50 24.87 20.94
C LYS A 322 17.14 25.29 19.51
N PHE A 323 16.97 26.59 19.31
CA PHE A 323 16.58 27.18 18.03
C PHE A 323 17.06 28.64 17.96
N GLY A 324 16.77 29.35 16.86
CA GLY A 324 17.15 30.73 16.64
C GLY A 324 18.36 30.89 15.71
N THR A 325 18.99 32.03 15.76
CA THR A 325 20.18 32.38 14.96
C THR A 325 21.43 32.36 15.83
N ILE A 326 22.60 32.47 15.19
CA ILE A 326 23.88 32.57 15.90
C ILE A 326 23.91 33.82 16.81
N ASP A 327 23.25 34.89 16.39
CA ASP A 327 23.18 36.15 17.15
C ASP A 327 22.13 36.15 18.28
N GLN A 328 21.12 35.27 18.15
CA GLN A 328 20.05 35.10 19.13
C GLN A 328 19.74 33.63 19.33
N PRO A 329 20.61 32.86 19.96
CA PRO A 329 20.35 31.47 20.27
C PRO A 329 19.37 31.39 21.44
N MET A 330 18.29 30.59 21.25
CA MET A 330 17.22 30.42 22.22
C MET A 330 17.01 28.97 22.53
N SER A 331 16.41 28.69 23.67
CA SER A 331 15.95 27.36 24.05
C SER A 331 14.53 27.42 24.57
N LEU A 332 13.72 26.44 24.11
CA LEU A 332 12.39 26.19 24.66
C LEU A 332 12.42 24.91 25.52
N ALA A 333 12.06 25.04 26.79
CA ALA A 333 11.78 23.94 27.67
C ALA A 333 10.25 23.69 27.70
N VAL A 334 9.86 22.47 27.50
CA VAL A 334 8.46 22.02 27.62
C VAL A 334 8.39 20.97 28.73
N TYR A 335 7.70 21.30 29.79
CA TYR A 335 7.45 20.39 30.89
C TYR A 335 6.13 19.70 30.67
N TYR A 336 6.15 18.37 30.56
CA TYR A 336 4.96 17.58 30.31
C TYR A 336 4.53 16.81 31.54
N GLU A 337 3.22 16.74 31.73
CA GLU A 337 2.55 15.84 32.67
C GLU A 337 1.41 15.12 31.96
N GLY A 338 1.17 13.86 32.31
CA GLY A 338 0.06 13.09 31.76
C GLY A 338 0.50 11.97 30.85
N LYS A 339 -0.47 11.38 30.15
CA LYS A 339 -0.27 10.22 29.26
C LYS A 339 -1.35 10.13 28.20
N GLU A 340 -1.02 9.46 27.10
CA GLU A 340 -1.92 9.06 26.02
C GLU A 340 -1.92 7.53 25.91
N ARG A 341 -3.10 6.96 25.75
CA ARG A 341 -3.30 5.56 25.48
C ARG A 341 -4.34 5.42 24.38
N ASP A 342 -3.88 4.98 23.21
CA ASP A 342 -4.75 4.67 22.10
C ASP A 342 -4.71 3.17 21.81
N GLN A 343 -5.85 2.61 21.45
CA GLN A 343 -5.96 1.19 21.09
C GLN A 343 -6.94 1.03 19.91
N TYR A 344 -6.51 0.22 18.94
CA TYR A 344 -7.33 -0.10 17.76
C TYR A 344 -7.33 -1.62 17.59
N ASP A 345 -8.50 -2.23 17.78
CA ASP A 345 -8.72 -3.67 17.61
C ASP A 345 -9.55 -3.89 16.35
N THR A 346 -9.01 -4.63 15.37
CA THR A 346 -9.64 -4.85 14.07
C THR A 346 -9.84 -6.34 13.81
N TYR A 347 -11.03 -6.70 13.36
CA TYR A 347 -11.43 -8.02 12.95
C TYR A 347 -11.94 -7.96 11.52
N PHE A 348 -11.39 -8.76 10.63
CA PHE A 348 -11.80 -8.82 9.24
C PHE A 348 -11.93 -10.26 8.78
N GLY A 349 -13.01 -10.54 8.05
CA GLY A 349 -13.25 -11.82 7.42
C GLY A 349 -13.93 -11.64 6.06
N ALA A 350 -13.44 -12.34 5.03
CA ALA A 350 -14.04 -12.32 3.70
C ALA A 350 -14.11 -13.74 3.13
N LEU A 351 -15.26 -14.09 2.58
CA LEU A 351 -15.49 -15.33 1.85
C LEU A 351 -15.73 -15.01 0.39
N LYS A 352 -14.94 -15.60 -0.50
CA LYS A 352 -15.08 -15.48 -1.95
C LYS A 352 -15.33 -16.86 -2.53
N THR A 353 -16.39 -17.00 -3.34
CA THR A 353 -16.61 -18.17 -4.17
C THR A 353 -16.51 -17.81 -5.63
N THR A 354 -15.76 -18.59 -6.40
CA THR A 354 -15.54 -18.43 -7.84
C THR A 354 -16.13 -19.62 -8.55
N TYR A 355 -17.07 -19.39 -9.46
CA TYR A 355 -17.74 -20.43 -10.23
C TYR A 355 -17.58 -20.19 -11.73
N LYS A 356 -16.94 -21.14 -12.42
CA LYS A 356 -16.80 -21.15 -13.87
C LYS A 356 -18.05 -21.75 -14.48
N VAL A 357 -19.01 -20.89 -14.86
CA VAL A 357 -20.27 -21.29 -15.50
C VAL A 357 -19.99 -21.99 -16.83
N SER A 358 -19.06 -21.43 -17.60
CA SER A 358 -18.56 -21.97 -18.86
C SER A 358 -17.08 -21.62 -19.04
N PRO A 359 -16.37 -22.14 -20.04
CA PRO A 359 -14.99 -21.71 -20.32
C PRO A 359 -14.83 -20.20 -20.55
N SER A 360 -15.92 -19.53 -20.93
CA SER A 360 -15.91 -18.08 -21.23
C SER A 360 -16.64 -17.22 -20.21
N LEU A 361 -17.28 -17.78 -19.18
CA LEU A 361 -18.03 -17.03 -18.18
C LEU A 361 -17.68 -17.50 -16.78
N THR A 362 -17.14 -16.58 -15.99
CA THR A 362 -16.83 -16.78 -14.57
C THR A 362 -17.68 -15.83 -13.73
N LEU A 363 -18.28 -16.34 -12.68
CA LEU A 363 -18.99 -15.55 -11.67
C LEU A 363 -18.26 -15.67 -10.32
N LYS A 364 -18.23 -14.57 -9.57
CA LYS A 364 -17.64 -14.51 -8.24
C LYS A 364 -18.66 -13.89 -7.28
N PHE A 365 -18.83 -14.51 -6.11
CA PHE A 365 -19.62 -13.97 -5.01
C PHE A 365 -18.69 -13.72 -3.84
N ILE A 366 -18.74 -12.52 -3.28
CA ILE A 366 -17.85 -12.06 -2.21
C ILE A 366 -18.71 -11.51 -1.08
N GLY A 367 -18.53 -12.05 0.12
CA GLY A 367 -19.07 -11.48 1.36
C GLY A 367 -17.94 -11.10 2.28
N SER A 368 -17.96 -9.91 2.86
CA SER A 368 -16.94 -9.51 3.83
C SER A 368 -17.53 -8.75 5.01
N LEU A 369 -16.86 -8.88 6.15
CA LEU A 369 -17.15 -8.17 7.40
C LEU A 369 -15.86 -7.53 7.91
N PHE A 370 -15.93 -6.25 8.22
CA PHE A 370 -14.87 -5.49 8.89
C PHE A 370 -15.46 -4.89 10.15
N HIS A 371 -14.84 -5.15 11.29
CA HIS A 371 -15.23 -4.61 12.58
C HIS A 371 -14.02 -3.99 13.25
N THR A 372 -14.12 -2.74 13.68
CA THR A 372 -13.06 -2.05 14.43
C THR A 372 -13.63 -1.43 15.70
N LYS A 373 -12.86 -1.56 16.78
CA LYS A 373 -13.07 -0.84 18.04
C LYS A 373 -11.85 0.03 18.27
N GLU A 374 -12.08 1.30 18.49
CA GLU A 374 -11.05 2.31 18.52
C GLU A 374 -11.23 3.19 19.75
N GLU A 375 -10.17 3.35 20.53
CA GLU A 375 -10.13 4.18 21.72
C GLU A 375 -8.95 5.15 21.61
N GLU A 376 -9.21 6.44 21.82
CA GLU A 376 -8.17 7.47 21.95
C GLU A 376 -8.40 8.24 23.25
N HIS A 377 -7.59 7.94 24.23
CA HIS A 377 -7.72 8.52 25.57
C HIS A 377 -6.43 9.20 25.99
N PHE A 378 -6.48 10.49 26.17
CA PHE A 378 -5.32 11.23 26.69
C PHE A 378 -5.73 12.39 27.62
N ASP A 379 -4.78 12.68 28.53
CA ASP A 379 -4.71 13.89 29.35
C ASP A 379 -3.26 14.32 29.32
N ILE A 380 -2.95 15.44 28.66
CA ILE A 380 -1.58 15.91 28.51
C ILE A 380 -1.55 17.40 28.82
N LEU A 381 -0.83 17.74 29.87
CA LEU A 381 -0.49 19.12 30.22
C LEU A 381 0.94 19.42 29.70
N ALA A 382 1.09 20.49 28.96
CA ALA A 382 2.38 21.00 28.53
C ALA A 382 2.55 22.43 29.06
N GLN A 383 3.66 22.68 29.79
CA GLN A 383 4.05 24.01 30.23
C GLN A 383 5.32 24.48 29.49
N TYR A 384 5.25 25.63 28.90
CA TYR A 384 6.28 26.17 28.01
C TYR A 384 7.08 27.24 28.70
N ARG A 385 8.42 27.15 28.66
CA ARG A 385 9.35 28.17 29.14
C ARG A 385 10.40 28.48 28.09
N LEU A 386 10.64 29.75 27.85
CA LEU A 386 11.62 30.25 26.89
C LEU A 386 12.81 30.82 27.64
N GLY A 387 14.00 30.48 27.16
CA GLY A 387 15.25 30.99 27.67
C GLY A 387 16.22 31.43 26.56
N ASN A 388 17.14 32.32 26.87
CA ASN A 388 18.26 32.64 26.01
C ASN A 388 19.42 31.69 26.35
N VAL A 389 20.12 31.24 25.33
CA VAL A 389 21.39 30.52 25.50
C VAL A 389 22.49 31.55 25.70
N GLY A 390 23.33 31.39 26.75
CA GLY A 390 24.33 32.37 27.07
C GLY A 390 25.41 32.57 26.00
N ASP A 391 25.85 33.79 25.80
CA ASP A 391 26.86 34.18 24.81
C ASP A 391 28.27 33.61 25.09
N ASP A 392 28.48 33.07 26.29
CA ASP A 392 29.74 32.53 26.80
C ASP A 392 29.99 31.06 26.45
N GLY A 393 29.10 30.46 25.64
CA GLY A 393 29.15 29.03 25.31
C GLY A 393 28.78 28.14 26.49
N SER A 394 28.28 28.69 27.58
CA SER A 394 27.74 27.92 28.71
C SER A 394 26.48 27.17 28.23
N THR A 395 26.35 25.92 28.62
CA THR A 395 25.15 25.14 28.36
C THR A 395 23.98 25.52 29.25
N GLN A 396 24.18 26.53 30.13
CA GLN A 396 23.17 26.95 31.08
C GLN A 396 22.21 27.92 30.40
N VAL A 397 20.95 27.52 30.30
CA VAL A 397 19.85 28.32 29.74
C VAL A 397 19.09 28.96 30.90
N ASP A 398 18.88 30.24 30.82
CA ASP A 398 18.05 30.96 31.79
C ASP A 398 16.59 30.96 31.31
N PHE A 399 15.80 30.05 31.84
CA PHE A 399 14.36 29.88 31.52
C PHE A 399 13.48 30.83 32.36
N THR A 400 13.74 32.13 32.27
CA THR A 400 13.01 33.13 33.05
C THR A 400 11.67 33.51 32.48
N ARG A 401 11.41 33.21 31.19
CA ARG A 401 10.16 33.60 30.50
C ARG A 401 9.19 32.47 30.41
N GLY A 402 8.06 32.55 31.08
CA GLY A 402 6.91 31.70 30.85
C GLY A 402 6.24 32.06 29.52
N ILE A 403 5.94 31.07 28.71
CA ILE A 403 5.19 31.23 27.45
C ILE A 403 3.73 30.91 27.67
N GLY A 404 3.44 30.01 28.58
CA GLY A 404 2.08 29.54 28.87
C GLY A 404 1.99 28.05 29.09
N SER A 405 0.77 27.56 29.06
CA SER A 405 0.46 26.13 29.19
C SER A 405 -0.66 25.71 28.24
N GLN A 406 -0.70 24.43 27.92
CA GLN A 406 -1.71 23.79 27.10
C GLN A 406 -2.13 22.50 27.77
N LEU A 407 -3.44 22.33 27.97
CA LEU A 407 -4.02 21.11 28.51
C LEU A 407 -4.95 20.49 27.48
N ASN A 408 -4.59 19.33 27.01
CA ASN A 408 -5.36 18.56 26.03
C ASN A 408 -6.00 17.35 26.70
N HIS A 409 -7.28 17.16 26.44
CA HIS A 409 -8.07 16.02 26.90
C HIS A 409 -8.82 15.36 25.75
N ALA A 410 -8.83 14.03 25.73
CA ALA A 410 -9.74 13.29 24.86
C ALA A 410 -10.20 11.97 25.50
N ARG A 411 -11.44 11.61 25.15
CA ARG A 411 -12.09 10.32 25.44
C ARG A 411 -12.95 9.96 24.23
N ASN A 412 -12.28 9.52 23.17
CA ASN A 412 -12.93 9.17 21.91
C ASN A 412 -13.07 7.67 21.83
N ASP A 413 -14.26 7.19 21.57
CA ASP A 413 -14.59 5.78 21.44
C ASP A 413 -15.38 5.57 20.15
N LEU A 414 -14.89 4.72 19.24
CA LEU A 414 -15.56 4.39 18.00
C LEU A 414 -15.71 2.87 17.86
N ASP A 415 -16.92 2.43 17.52
CA ASP A 415 -17.26 1.06 17.17
C ASP A 415 -17.89 1.06 15.78
N ALA A 416 -17.21 0.47 14.78
CA ALA A 416 -17.68 0.46 13.41
C ALA A 416 -17.71 -0.96 12.84
N LEU A 417 -18.87 -1.31 12.27
CA LEU A 417 -19.08 -2.57 11.55
C LEU A 417 -19.42 -2.27 10.10
N ILE A 418 -18.63 -2.79 9.15
CA ILE A 418 -18.88 -2.70 7.71
C ILE A 418 -19.13 -4.09 7.16
N ALA A 419 -20.29 -4.30 6.56
CA ALA A 419 -20.68 -5.54 5.89
C ALA A 419 -20.82 -5.31 4.39
N ASN A 420 -20.19 -6.16 3.57
CA ASN A 420 -20.27 -6.10 2.12
C ASN A 420 -20.80 -7.41 1.55
N ALA A 421 -21.63 -7.29 0.51
CA ALA A 421 -22.02 -8.37 -0.37
C ALA A 421 -21.80 -7.93 -1.83
N GLU A 422 -21.03 -8.70 -2.60
CA GLU A 422 -20.64 -8.32 -3.95
C GLU A 422 -20.76 -9.52 -4.92
N ILE A 423 -21.22 -9.26 -6.13
CA ILE A 423 -21.25 -10.20 -7.25
C ILE A 423 -20.43 -9.59 -8.37
N LYS A 424 -19.47 -10.35 -8.90
CA LYS A 424 -18.67 -9.99 -10.08
C LYS A 424 -18.85 -11.04 -11.17
N GLY A 425 -18.93 -10.58 -12.41
CA GLY A 425 -18.96 -11.44 -13.59
C GLY A 425 -17.88 -11.06 -14.58
N PHE A 426 -17.29 -12.07 -15.18
CA PHE A 426 -16.27 -11.94 -16.21
C PHE A 426 -16.65 -12.81 -17.39
N LYS A 427 -16.88 -12.19 -18.54
CA LYS A 427 -17.20 -12.85 -19.80
C LYS A 427 -16.12 -12.56 -20.83
N GLU A 428 -15.55 -13.60 -21.40
CA GLU A 428 -14.54 -13.54 -22.45
C GLU A 428 -15.09 -14.13 -23.76
N TRP A 429 -14.76 -13.50 -24.89
CA TRP A 429 -15.10 -13.99 -26.21
C TRP A 429 -13.84 -14.33 -27.01
N LYS A 430 -13.98 -15.20 -28.02
CA LYS A 430 -12.86 -15.66 -28.87
C LYS A 430 -12.15 -14.53 -29.66
N ASN A 431 -12.78 -13.36 -29.79
CA ASN A 431 -12.25 -12.20 -30.53
C ASN A 431 -11.47 -11.21 -29.63
N ASP A 432 -10.86 -11.69 -28.56
CA ASP A 432 -10.08 -10.89 -27.59
C ASP A 432 -10.88 -9.75 -26.93
N SER A 433 -12.21 -9.92 -26.86
CA SER A 433 -13.06 -9.00 -26.15
C SER A 433 -13.53 -9.58 -24.82
N GLN A 434 -13.69 -8.72 -23.83
CA GLN A 434 -14.05 -9.08 -22.45
C GLN A 434 -15.08 -8.10 -21.92
N LEU A 435 -16.06 -8.61 -21.19
CA LEU A 435 -17.01 -7.84 -20.40
C LEU A 435 -16.81 -8.18 -18.93
N GLU A 436 -16.57 -7.16 -18.13
CA GLU A 436 -16.53 -7.26 -16.67
C GLU A 436 -17.69 -6.45 -16.10
N PHE A 437 -18.43 -7.02 -15.16
CA PHE A 437 -19.52 -6.35 -14.49
C PHE A 437 -19.60 -6.75 -13.02
N GLY A 438 -20.20 -5.93 -12.20
CA GLY A 438 -20.37 -6.23 -10.79
C GLY A 438 -21.42 -5.36 -10.12
N LEU A 439 -21.97 -5.89 -9.03
CA LEU A 439 -22.88 -5.20 -8.12
C LEU A 439 -22.38 -5.41 -6.70
N LYS A 440 -22.41 -4.36 -5.89
CA LYS A 440 -21.96 -4.37 -4.50
C LYS A 440 -22.96 -3.64 -3.62
N TYR A 441 -23.32 -4.25 -2.51
CA TYR A 441 -24.02 -3.61 -1.42
C TYR A 441 -23.13 -3.53 -0.20
N THR A 442 -23.08 -2.37 0.45
CA THR A 442 -22.30 -2.12 1.68
C THR A 442 -23.23 -1.52 2.72
N ARG A 443 -23.16 -2.05 3.93
CA ARG A 443 -23.78 -1.45 5.11
C ARG A 443 -22.74 -1.15 6.15
N GLU A 444 -22.65 0.13 6.54
CA GLU A 444 -21.80 0.60 7.62
C GLU A 444 -22.69 0.93 8.83
N SER A 445 -22.34 0.43 10.01
CA SER A 445 -22.99 0.76 11.28
C SER A 445 -21.94 1.32 12.21
N ILE A 446 -22.10 2.58 12.59
CA ILE A 446 -21.07 3.32 13.29
C ILE A 446 -21.66 3.93 14.57
N ARG A 447 -20.97 3.69 15.67
CA ARG A 447 -21.18 4.31 16.97
C ARG A 447 -19.92 5.09 17.30
N ASP A 448 -20.04 6.40 17.42
CA ASP A 448 -18.90 7.29 17.63
C ASP A 448 -19.23 8.27 18.74
N ARG A 449 -18.41 8.26 19.77
CA ARG A 449 -18.46 9.19 20.88
C ARG A 449 -17.18 10.01 20.88
N ILE A 450 -17.32 11.32 20.78
CA ILE A 450 -16.24 12.28 20.79
C ILE A 450 -16.37 13.14 22.03
N VAL A 451 -15.33 13.18 22.82
CA VAL A 451 -15.17 14.13 23.94
C VAL A 451 -13.75 14.63 23.87
N GLU A 452 -13.57 15.79 23.30
CA GLU A 452 -12.27 16.46 23.18
C GLU A 452 -12.37 17.88 23.65
N TRP A 453 -11.43 18.32 24.44
CA TRP A 453 -11.30 19.74 24.75
C TRP A 453 -9.84 20.14 24.96
N GLU A 454 -9.57 21.39 24.69
CA GLU A 454 -8.25 22.00 24.82
C GLU A 454 -8.37 23.33 25.59
N MET A 455 -7.51 23.50 26.58
CA MET A 455 -7.34 24.75 27.31
C MET A 455 -5.96 25.30 27.03
N ILE A 456 -5.88 26.57 26.67
CA ILE A 456 -4.62 27.26 26.38
C ILE A 456 -4.54 28.51 27.27
N ASP A 457 -3.40 28.64 27.93
CA ASP A 457 -3.03 29.81 28.69
C ASP A 457 -1.66 30.33 28.18
N SER A 458 -1.60 31.57 27.72
CA SER A 458 -0.40 32.21 27.21
C SER A 458 0.23 33.09 28.32
N ALA A 459 1.13 32.49 29.12
CA ALA A 459 1.89 33.17 30.18
C ALA A 459 1.00 33.95 31.17
N GLY A 460 -0.14 33.33 31.58
CA GLY A 460 -1.11 34.00 32.46
C GLY A 460 -2.17 34.82 31.71
N PHE A 461 -2.09 34.85 30.38
CA PHE A 461 -3.11 35.45 29.52
C PHE A 461 -3.90 34.35 28.83
N SER A 462 -5.10 34.10 29.32
CA SER A 462 -5.99 33.14 28.66
C SER A 462 -6.31 33.59 27.23
N ILE A 463 -6.30 32.65 26.30
CA ILE A 463 -6.72 32.89 24.90
C ILE A 463 -8.26 33.05 24.79
N ASN A 464 -8.95 32.90 25.87
CA ASN A 464 -10.41 33.02 25.89
C ASN A 464 -10.87 34.39 26.49
N PRO A 465 -11.77 35.10 25.83
CA PRO A 465 -12.51 34.72 24.63
C PRO A 465 -11.60 34.55 23.43
N PRO A 466 -11.96 33.62 22.51
CA PRO A 466 -11.12 33.33 21.37
C PRO A 466 -10.80 34.60 20.59
N ILE A 467 -9.60 34.68 20.09
CA ILE A 467 -9.18 35.80 19.23
C ILE A 467 -9.97 35.66 17.93
N VAL A 468 -11.01 36.46 17.79
CA VAL A 468 -11.92 36.41 16.63
C VAL A 468 -11.26 36.94 15.36
N ILE A 469 -10.14 37.61 15.46
CA ILE A 469 -9.46 38.21 14.32
C ILE A 469 -7.96 37.95 14.49
N LEU A 470 -7.36 37.43 13.42
CA LEU A 470 -5.95 37.19 13.20
C LEU A 470 -5.02 37.53 14.36
N PRO A 471 -4.13 36.63 14.79
CA PRO A 471 -3.22 36.90 15.91
C PRO A 471 -2.37 38.11 15.58
N LYS A 472 -2.77 39.28 16.10
CA LYS A 472 -1.95 40.45 16.06
C LYS A 472 -0.86 40.27 17.11
N ASN A 473 0.37 40.66 16.80
CA ASN A 473 1.49 40.63 17.75
C ASN A 473 1.22 41.36 19.09
N ASN A 474 0.10 41.99 19.24
CA ASN A 474 -0.27 42.78 20.38
C ASN A 474 -1.35 42.16 21.28
N GLN A 475 -1.63 40.88 21.23
CA GLN A 475 -2.62 40.21 22.08
C GLN A 475 -2.14 38.84 22.56
N PRO A 476 -2.57 38.41 23.75
CA PRO A 476 -3.09 39.21 24.88
C PRO A 476 -1.95 39.90 25.67
N TYR A 477 -2.09 41.14 26.11
CA TYR A 477 -1.10 41.89 26.93
C TYR A 477 -1.49 42.04 28.39
N GLU A 478 -2.76 41.84 28.69
CA GLU A 478 -3.25 41.92 30.04
C GLU A 478 -3.73 40.55 30.51
N PRO A 479 -3.48 40.18 31.77
CA PRO A 479 -3.98 38.94 32.32
C PRO A 479 -5.48 38.87 32.19
N TYR A 480 -5.99 37.74 31.70
CA TYR A 480 -7.44 37.47 31.61
C TYR A 480 -7.94 37.15 33.03
N THR A 481 -8.94 37.86 33.48
CA THR A 481 -9.52 37.70 34.83
C THR A 481 -10.87 37.01 34.83
N GLY A 482 -11.42 36.68 33.68
CA GLY A 482 -12.66 35.92 33.55
C GLY A 482 -12.50 34.41 33.76
N PRO A 483 -13.60 33.63 33.70
CA PRO A 483 -13.55 32.19 33.80
C PRO A 483 -12.77 31.59 32.61
N LEU A 484 -11.91 30.61 32.86
CA LEU A 484 -11.23 29.87 31.85
C LEU A 484 -12.25 28.99 31.11
N LEU A 485 -12.41 29.23 29.80
CA LEU A 485 -13.20 28.40 28.93
C LEU A 485 -12.27 27.60 27.98
N PRO A 486 -12.68 26.42 27.54
CA PRO A 486 -11.89 25.68 26.55
C PRO A 486 -11.66 26.49 25.27
N TYR A 487 -10.46 26.43 24.74
CA TYR A 487 -10.14 26.94 23.40
C TYR A 487 -10.89 26.15 22.33
N GLN A 488 -10.98 24.85 22.52
CA GLN A 488 -11.78 23.91 21.76
C GLN A 488 -12.54 23.00 22.71
N ASP A 489 -13.82 22.75 22.44
CA ASP A 489 -14.66 21.79 23.17
C ASP A 489 -15.58 21.08 22.17
N ILE A 490 -15.30 19.82 21.88
CA ILE A 490 -16.07 18.99 20.96
C ILE A 490 -16.71 17.87 21.76
N ARG A 491 -18.04 17.81 21.77
CA ARG A 491 -18.81 16.78 22.45
C ARG A 491 -19.92 16.28 21.54
N ALA A 492 -19.71 15.14 20.94
CA ALA A 492 -20.67 14.54 20.02
C ALA A 492 -20.85 13.04 20.28
N THR A 493 -22.05 12.57 20.06
CA THR A 493 -22.38 11.14 20.08
C THR A 493 -23.19 10.84 18.83
N ASN A 494 -22.64 10.02 17.96
CA ASN A 494 -23.22 9.69 16.67
C ASN A 494 -23.55 8.19 16.61
N PHE A 495 -24.79 7.90 16.19
CA PHE A 495 -25.27 6.54 15.89
C PHE A 495 -25.79 6.57 14.46
N ASN A 496 -24.96 6.11 13.51
CA ASN A 496 -25.27 6.25 12.10
C ASN A 496 -25.22 4.91 11.38
N ALA A 497 -26.09 4.77 10.39
CA ALA A 497 -26.02 3.71 9.39
C ALA A 497 -25.86 4.35 8.01
N ILE A 498 -24.93 3.83 7.23
CA ILE A 498 -24.72 4.23 5.85
C ILE A 498 -24.95 3.00 4.98
N ASN A 499 -25.91 3.09 4.06
CA ASN A 499 -26.13 2.04 3.07
C ASN A 499 -25.61 2.53 1.73
N ARG A 500 -24.86 1.67 1.03
CA ARG A 500 -24.31 1.98 -0.29
C ARG A 500 -24.67 0.88 -1.26
N PHE A 501 -25.12 1.25 -2.44
CA PHE A 501 -25.32 0.34 -3.55
C PHE A 501 -24.54 0.83 -4.74
N SER A 502 -23.67 0.00 -5.30
CA SER A 502 -22.87 0.36 -6.46
C SER A 502 -22.85 -0.76 -7.49
N GLY A 503 -22.64 -0.38 -8.73
CA GLY A 503 -22.49 -1.33 -9.81
C GLY A 503 -21.65 -0.76 -10.94
N TYR A 504 -21.03 -1.64 -11.70
CA TYR A 504 -20.22 -1.27 -12.85
C TYR A 504 -20.38 -2.26 -14.00
N ALA A 505 -20.14 -1.78 -15.19
CA ALA A 505 -19.92 -2.59 -16.37
C ALA A 505 -18.82 -1.97 -17.21
N GLN A 506 -17.92 -2.79 -17.73
CA GLN A 506 -16.84 -2.33 -18.60
C GLN A 506 -16.55 -3.36 -19.69
N TYR A 507 -16.26 -2.85 -20.88
CA TYR A 507 -15.89 -3.64 -22.03
C TYR A 507 -14.45 -3.37 -22.43
N ASN A 508 -13.67 -4.44 -22.57
CA ASN A 508 -12.28 -4.41 -23.00
C ASN A 508 -12.16 -5.08 -24.36
N LYS A 509 -11.38 -4.53 -25.25
CA LYS A 509 -11.06 -5.19 -26.51
C LYS A 509 -9.65 -4.87 -26.98
N LYS A 510 -8.97 -5.90 -27.47
CA LYS A 510 -7.76 -5.78 -28.30
C LYS A 510 -8.19 -5.79 -29.76
N SER A 511 -7.58 -4.94 -30.57
CA SER A 511 -7.84 -4.84 -32.02
C SER A 511 -6.58 -4.35 -32.73
N GLU A 512 -6.64 -4.25 -34.05
CA GLU A 512 -5.58 -3.71 -34.89
C GLU A 512 -6.09 -2.49 -35.63
N LEU A 513 -5.22 -1.50 -35.82
CA LEU A 513 -5.46 -0.30 -36.61
C LEU A 513 -4.32 -0.17 -37.63
N GLY A 514 -4.54 -0.71 -38.87
CA GLY A 514 -3.45 -0.96 -39.79
C GLY A 514 -2.51 -2.03 -39.23
N SER A 515 -1.21 -1.73 -39.18
CA SER A 515 -0.20 -2.59 -38.53
C SER A 515 -0.08 -2.38 -37.01
N ASN A 516 -0.73 -1.35 -36.44
CA ASN A 516 -0.59 -1.00 -35.04
C ASN A 516 -1.56 -1.80 -34.17
N GLN A 517 -1.09 -2.24 -33.01
CA GLN A 517 -1.97 -2.88 -32.01
C GLN A 517 -2.64 -1.83 -31.14
N ILE A 518 -3.95 -1.96 -30.97
CA ILE A 518 -4.73 -1.08 -30.12
C ILE A 518 -5.49 -1.86 -29.04
N TRP A 519 -5.67 -1.24 -27.89
CA TRP A 519 -6.51 -1.71 -26.79
C TRP A 519 -7.41 -0.58 -26.36
N TYR A 520 -8.64 -0.90 -26.05
CA TYR A 520 -9.53 0.05 -25.42
C TYR A 520 -10.37 -0.60 -24.34
N ASN A 521 -10.63 0.18 -23.31
CA ASN A 521 -11.57 -0.11 -22.24
C ASN A 521 -12.57 1.02 -22.17
N VAL A 522 -13.84 0.71 -22.19
CA VAL A 522 -14.93 1.67 -21.96
C VAL A 522 -15.84 1.09 -20.90
N GLY A 523 -16.15 1.86 -19.88
CA GLY A 523 -17.00 1.41 -18.81
C GLY A 523 -17.67 2.54 -18.07
N ALA A 524 -18.64 2.18 -17.26
CA ALA A 524 -19.35 3.11 -16.40
C ALA A 524 -19.62 2.47 -15.05
N ARG A 525 -19.70 3.31 -14.03
CA ARG A 525 -20.04 2.95 -12.67
C ARG A 525 -21.15 3.86 -12.16
N PHE A 526 -22.09 3.32 -11.43
CA PHE A 526 -23.06 4.08 -10.67
C PHE A 526 -22.93 3.77 -9.18
N GLN A 527 -23.31 4.72 -8.34
CA GLN A 527 -23.33 4.59 -6.90
C GLN A 527 -24.53 5.33 -6.33
N SER A 528 -25.16 4.70 -5.34
CA SER A 528 -26.20 5.31 -4.52
C SER A 528 -25.86 5.08 -3.07
N TRP A 529 -26.08 6.07 -2.23
CA TRP A 529 -25.92 5.94 -0.79
C TRP A 529 -26.92 6.78 -0.02
N ASP A 530 -27.23 6.34 1.18
CA ASP A 530 -28.00 7.08 2.16
C ASP A 530 -27.30 7.06 3.52
N VAL A 531 -27.46 8.16 4.25
CA VAL A 531 -26.94 8.31 5.61
C VAL A 531 -28.12 8.51 6.53
N SER A 532 -28.29 7.65 7.53
CA SER A 532 -29.38 7.69 8.50
C SER A 532 -28.85 7.51 9.93
N GLY A 533 -29.57 8.01 10.93
CA GLY A 533 -29.18 7.89 12.34
C GLY A 533 -30.17 8.50 13.29
N ALA A 534 -29.88 8.49 14.60
CA ALA A 534 -30.82 8.91 15.66
C ALA A 534 -31.26 10.37 15.54
N SER A 535 -30.44 11.24 14.95
CA SER A 535 -30.70 12.67 14.74
C SER A 535 -30.49 13.11 13.30
N VAL A 536 -30.47 12.15 12.36
CA VAL A 536 -30.12 12.39 10.96
C VAL A 536 -31.20 11.81 10.07
N GLU A 537 -31.90 12.68 9.30
CA GLU A 537 -32.83 12.22 8.28
C GLU A 537 -32.03 11.66 7.07
N GLY A 538 -32.42 10.47 6.65
CA GLY A 538 -31.81 9.79 5.50
C GLY A 538 -31.98 10.59 4.21
N LYS A 539 -30.89 10.88 3.51
CA LYS A 539 -30.89 11.49 2.18
C LYS A 539 -30.21 10.55 1.19
N ASN A 540 -30.97 10.11 0.21
CA ASN A 540 -30.42 9.28 -0.86
C ASN A 540 -29.73 10.18 -1.92
N GLN A 541 -28.51 9.82 -2.27
CA GLN A 541 -27.70 10.48 -3.30
C GLN A 541 -27.28 9.44 -4.36
N VAL A 542 -27.15 9.88 -5.61
CA VAL A 542 -26.75 9.01 -6.72
C VAL A 542 -25.72 9.72 -7.59
N VAL A 543 -24.69 9.01 -8.03
CA VAL A 543 -23.67 9.51 -8.96
C VAL A 543 -23.38 8.50 -10.06
N PHE A 544 -22.90 9.00 -11.22
CA PHE A 544 -22.58 8.19 -12.37
C PHE A 544 -21.19 8.55 -12.90
N SER A 545 -20.34 7.56 -13.14
CA SER A 545 -18.91 7.71 -13.44
C SER A 545 -18.51 6.96 -14.71
N PRO A 546 -18.65 7.57 -15.90
CA PRO A 546 -18.13 7.01 -17.15
C PRO A 546 -16.60 7.14 -17.21
N ARG A 547 -15.92 6.11 -17.72
CA ARG A 547 -14.46 6.05 -17.85
C ARG A 547 -14.04 5.35 -19.10
N ALA A 548 -12.93 5.79 -19.67
CA ALA A 548 -12.35 5.16 -20.86
C ALA A 548 -10.82 5.14 -20.78
N GLN A 549 -10.24 4.11 -21.36
CA GLN A 549 -8.81 3.98 -21.58
C GLN A 549 -8.58 3.55 -23.05
N PHE A 550 -7.59 4.14 -23.67
CA PHE A 550 -7.12 3.77 -24.99
C PHE A 550 -5.61 3.60 -24.95
N ALA A 551 -5.09 2.53 -25.55
CA ALA A 551 -3.67 2.30 -25.71
C ALA A 551 -3.36 1.89 -27.14
N ILE A 552 -2.22 2.37 -27.64
CA ILE A 552 -1.69 2.01 -28.94
C ILE A 552 -0.23 1.60 -28.82
N LYS A 553 0.10 0.48 -29.41
CA LYS A 553 1.47 0.05 -29.68
C LYS A 553 1.72 0.17 -31.17
N PRO A 554 2.44 1.22 -31.61
CA PRO A 554 2.82 1.35 -33.00
C PRO A 554 3.71 0.20 -33.46
N ASP A 555 3.62 -0.12 -34.77
CA ASP A 555 4.48 -1.10 -35.43
C ASP A 555 5.84 -0.43 -35.79
N TRP A 556 6.59 -0.07 -34.75
CA TRP A 556 7.93 0.52 -34.86
C TRP A 556 8.99 -0.45 -34.37
N ASP A 557 10.26 -0.20 -34.74
CA ASP A 557 11.40 -0.95 -34.16
C ASP A 557 11.52 -0.72 -32.63
N MET A 558 10.95 0.36 -32.12
CA MET A 558 10.96 0.70 -30.70
C MET A 558 9.75 0.09 -29.98
N ASP A 559 9.96 -0.63 -28.89
CA ASP A 559 8.87 -1.20 -28.07
C ASP A 559 8.24 -0.13 -27.18
N MET A 560 7.36 0.70 -27.79
CA MET A 560 6.63 1.77 -27.11
C MET A 560 5.13 1.48 -27.05
N VAL A 561 4.52 1.91 -25.95
CA VAL A 561 3.06 1.94 -25.78
C VAL A 561 2.66 3.33 -25.34
N PHE A 562 1.73 3.94 -26.05
CA PHE A 562 1.10 5.20 -25.68
C PHE A 562 -0.29 4.91 -25.11
N ARG A 563 -0.66 5.59 -24.05
CA ARG A 563 -1.98 5.45 -23.41
C ARG A 563 -2.59 6.81 -23.16
N LEU A 564 -3.90 6.88 -23.40
CA LEU A 564 -4.77 7.96 -22.94
C LEU A 564 -5.86 7.35 -22.07
N SER A 565 -5.99 7.82 -20.86
CA SER A 565 -7.02 7.37 -19.93
C SER A 565 -7.68 8.55 -19.25
N GLY A 566 -8.99 8.43 -19.02
CA GLY A 566 -9.73 9.49 -18.38
C GLY A 566 -11.17 9.12 -18.11
N GLY A 567 -11.86 10.04 -17.46
CA GLY A 567 -13.26 9.87 -17.10
C GLY A 567 -13.63 10.66 -15.87
N LEU A 568 -14.85 10.40 -15.42
CA LEU A 568 -15.44 10.99 -14.24
C LEU A 568 -15.32 10.02 -13.07
N TYR A 569 -14.86 10.54 -11.94
CA TYR A 569 -14.63 9.78 -10.70
C TYR A 569 -15.37 10.45 -9.57
N HIS A 570 -16.08 9.66 -8.77
CA HIS A 570 -16.75 10.16 -7.57
C HIS A 570 -16.27 9.39 -6.36
N GLN A 571 -16.13 10.11 -5.25
CA GLN A 571 -15.89 9.54 -3.92
C GLN A 571 -17.05 9.93 -3.03
N PRO A 572 -18.02 9.02 -2.79
CA PRO A 572 -19.02 9.24 -1.73
C PRO A 572 -18.34 9.43 -0.39
N PRO A 573 -18.86 10.32 0.47
CA PRO A 573 -18.20 10.62 1.74
C PRO A 573 -18.12 9.36 2.61
N PHE A 574 -16.97 9.09 3.19
CA PHE A 574 -16.84 8.12 4.26
C PHE A 574 -17.16 8.80 5.60
N TYR A 575 -17.31 8.02 6.67
CA TYR A 575 -17.85 8.52 7.94
C TYR A 575 -17.16 9.79 8.46
N ARG A 576 -15.83 9.88 8.44
CA ARG A 576 -15.10 11.07 8.93
C ARG A 576 -15.34 12.32 8.09
N GLU A 577 -15.58 12.19 6.78
CA GLU A 577 -15.94 13.31 5.89
C GLU A 577 -17.33 13.86 6.16
N LEU A 578 -18.21 13.08 6.81
CA LEU A 578 -19.55 13.50 7.22
C LEU A 578 -19.55 14.32 8.50
N ARG A 579 -18.50 14.22 9.33
CA ARG A 579 -18.41 14.96 10.59
C ARG A 579 -17.89 16.37 10.33
N ASP A 580 -18.61 17.37 10.84
CA ASP A 580 -18.15 18.75 10.88
C ASP A 580 -17.12 19.00 12.00
N LEU A 581 -16.74 20.25 12.18
CA LEU A 581 -15.74 20.64 13.20
C LEU A 581 -16.26 20.44 14.64
N ASP A 582 -17.57 20.40 14.84
CA ASP A 582 -18.22 20.14 16.14
C ASP A 582 -18.44 18.63 16.37
N GLY A 583 -18.02 17.80 15.42
CA GLY A 583 -18.17 16.34 15.47
C GLY A 583 -19.54 15.82 15.08
N VAL A 584 -20.44 16.69 14.63
CA VAL A 584 -21.82 16.35 14.25
C VAL A 584 -21.85 15.84 12.80
N VAL A 585 -22.65 14.81 12.56
CA VAL A 585 -22.80 14.24 11.22
C VAL A 585 -23.72 15.08 10.34
N ASN A 586 -23.19 15.55 9.20
CA ASN A 586 -23.94 16.23 8.15
C ASN A 586 -24.31 15.25 7.01
N PRO A 587 -25.56 14.82 6.87
CA PRO A 587 -26.00 13.89 5.83
C PRO A 587 -26.02 14.52 4.43
N ASN A 588 -25.89 15.85 4.33
CA ASN A 588 -25.94 16.58 3.07
C ASN A 588 -24.58 16.64 2.34
N VAL A 589 -23.51 16.14 2.95
CA VAL A 589 -22.22 16.06 2.28
C VAL A 589 -22.34 15.24 1.01
N LYS A 590 -21.96 15.84 -0.11
CA LYS A 590 -22.01 15.21 -1.43
C LYS A 590 -20.77 14.35 -1.69
N ALA A 591 -20.84 13.50 -2.71
CA ALA A 591 -19.64 12.90 -3.25
C ALA A 591 -18.72 13.98 -3.84
N GLN A 592 -17.44 13.91 -3.52
CA GLN A 592 -16.44 14.68 -4.24
C GLN A 592 -16.32 14.15 -5.67
N GLU A 593 -16.23 15.02 -6.64
CA GLU A 593 -16.11 14.69 -8.06
C GLU A 593 -14.73 15.05 -8.60
N SER A 594 -14.20 14.25 -9.50
CA SER A 594 -12.95 14.54 -10.19
C SER A 594 -12.99 14.07 -11.66
N VAL A 595 -12.66 14.96 -12.56
CA VAL A 595 -12.40 14.64 -13.97
C VAL A 595 -10.91 14.35 -14.11
N HIS A 596 -10.53 13.15 -14.56
CA HIS A 596 -9.14 12.78 -14.81
C HIS A 596 -8.83 12.72 -16.30
N ILE A 597 -7.66 13.20 -16.68
CA ILE A 597 -7.02 12.98 -17.97
C ILE A 597 -5.57 12.59 -17.70
N VAL A 598 -5.15 11.42 -18.19
CA VAL A 598 -3.77 10.90 -18.05
C VAL A 598 -3.27 10.45 -19.41
N LEU A 599 -2.20 11.07 -19.87
CA LEU A 599 -1.44 10.68 -21.04
C LEU A 599 -0.14 10.02 -20.59
N SER A 600 0.16 8.83 -21.08
CA SER A 600 1.38 8.13 -20.69
C SER A 600 2.07 7.44 -21.87
N ASN A 601 3.39 7.35 -21.74
CA ASN A 601 4.26 6.57 -22.62
C ASN A 601 5.06 5.56 -21.80
N ASP A 602 5.19 4.37 -22.33
CA ASP A 602 5.91 3.24 -21.74
C ASP A 602 6.86 2.69 -22.80
N TYR A 603 8.16 2.86 -22.59
CA TYR A 603 9.21 2.49 -23.55
C TYR A 603 10.15 1.44 -22.93
N ASN A 604 10.18 0.24 -23.52
CA ASN A 604 11.14 -0.78 -23.19
C ASN A 604 12.33 -0.70 -24.15
N PHE A 605 13.54 -0.69 -23.63
CA PHE A 605 14.76 -0.62 -24.43
C PHE A 605 15.91 -1.40 -23.77
N LYS A 606 16.99 -1.58 -24.48
CA LYS A 606 18.23 -2.16 -23.96
C LYS A 606 19.27 -1.08 -23.79
N MET A 607 19.90 -1.04 -22.61
CA MET A 607 21.07 -0.24 -22.31
C MET A 607 22.13 -1.16 -21.71
N TRP A 608 23.37 -1.10 -22.19
CA TRP A 608 24.43 -2.05 -21.80
C TRP A 608 24.03 -3.53 -22.00
N ASN A 609 23.28 -3.82 -23.04
CA ASN A 609 22.70 -5.12 -23.35
C ASN A 609 21.80 -5.72 -22.26
N ARG A 610 21.20 -4.86 -21.41
CA ARG A 610 20.30 -5.21 -20.30
C ARG A 610 18.94 -4.53 -20.48
N PRO A 611 17.85 -5.12 -19.92
CA PRO A 611 16.51 -4.56 -20.09
C PRO A 611 16.32 -3.31 -19.22
N PHE A 612 15.80 -2.26 -19.83
CA PHE A 612 15.38 -1.03 -19.18
C PHE A 612 13.97 -0.67 -19.64
N LYS A 613 13.27 0.03 -18.77
CA LYS A 613 11.93 0.55 -19.00
C LYS A 613 11.86 2.00 -18.57
N TRP A 614 11.43 2.85 -19.50
CA TRP A 614 11.13 4.25 -19.22
C TRP A 614 9.62 4.46 -19.24
N VAL A 615 9.06 5.07 -18.19
CA VAL A 615 7.64 5.44 -18.11
C VAL A 615 7.53 6.92 -17.87
N THR A 616 6.71 7.59 -18.67
CA THR A 616 6.36 9.02 -18.53
C THR A 616 4.85 9.14 -18.43
N GLU A 617 4.36 9.92 -17.47
CA GLU A 617 2.93 10.20 -17.32
C GLU A 617 2.68 11.67 -17.07
N LEU A 618 1.88 12.28 -17.95
CA LEU A 618 1.34 13.63 -17.80
C LEU A 618 -0.12 13.51 -17.34
N TYR A 619 -0.49 14.22 -16.30
CA TYR A 619 -1.84 14.12 -15.74
C TYR A 619 -2.43 15.48 -15.37
N TYR A 620 -3.74 15.55 -15.48
CA TYR A 620 -4.57 16.65 -15.02
C TYR A 620 -5.83 16.10 -14.35
N LYS A 621 -6.16 16.64 -13.18
CA LYS A 621 -7.38 16.37 -12.42
C LYS A 621 -8.07 17.70 -12.13
N SER A 622 -9.35 17.81 -12.44
CA SER A 622 -10.22 18.92 -12.02
C SER A 622 -11.21 18.39 -11.01
N LEU A 623 -11.27 18.99 -9.83
CA LEU A 623 -12.11 18.54 -8.72
C LEU A 623 -13.21 19.55 -8.41
N SER A 624 -14.42 19.06 -8.20
CA SER A 624 -15.60 19.80 -7.76
C SER A 624 -16.24 19.15 -6.54
N ASP A 625 -17.09 19.89 -5.84
CA ASP A 625 -17.70 19.48 -4.58
C ASP A 625 -16.65 18.98 -3.55
N VAL A 626 -15.46 19.61 -3.50
CA VAL A 626 -14.37 19.21 -2.62
C VAL A 626 -14.75 19.48 -1.16
N ASN A 627 -14.57 18.46 -0.31
CA ASN A 627 -14.71 18.57 1.14
C ASN A 627 -13.36 18.94 1.74
N VAL A 628 -13.17 20.22 2.04
CA VAL A 628 -11.92 20.76 2.57
C VAL A 628 -11.67 20.25 3.99
N TYR A 629 -10.41 20.08 4.32
CA TYR A 629 -9.97 19.70 5.66
C TYR A 629 -8.81 20.58 6.13
N SER A 630 -8.71 20.73 7.43
CA SER A 630 -7.54 21.27 8.11
C SER A 630 -6.71 20.15 8.73
N ILE A 631 -5.41 20.41 8.89
CA ILE A 631 -4.52 19.54 9.64
C ILE A 631 -4.22 20.22 10.97
N ASP A 632 -4.80 19.66 12.03
CA ASP A 632 -4.59 20.11 13.39
C ASP A 632 -3.65 19.12 14.10
N ASN A 633 -2.42 19.51 14.30
CA ASN A 633 -1.36 18.72 14.93
C ASN A 633 -1.41 17.22 14.47
N VAL A 634 -1.27 16.98 13.13
CA VAL A 634 -1.34 15.70 12.45
C VAL A 634 -2.74 15.03 12.35
N ARG A 635 -3.79 15.65 12.88
CA ARG A 635 -5.18 15.21 12.69
C ARG A 635 -5.80 15.88 11.48
N ILE A 636 -6.52 15.13 10.68
CA ILE A 636 -7.37 15.68 9.61
C ILE A 636 -8.76 15.93 10.19
N ARG A 637 -9.22 17.18 10.05
CA ARG A 637 -10.55 17.63 10.42
C ARG A 637 -11.27 18.15 9.19
N TYR A 638 -12.32 17.48 8.77
CA TYR A 638 -13.14 17.87 7.64
C TYR A 638 -14.14 18.98 8.03
N ILE A 639 -14.42 19.86 7.07
CA ILE A 639 -15.42 20.94 7.28
C ILE A 639 -16.83 20.44 6.97
N ALA A 640 -16.96 19.32 6.26
CA ALA A 640 -18.22 18.65 5.91
C ALA A 640 -19.22 19.52 5.13
N ASN A 641 -18.76 20.34 4.16
CA ASN A 641 -19.63 21.28 3.43
C ASN A 641 -19.52 21.28 1.90
N ASN A 642 -18.56 20.61 1.28
CA ASN A 642 -18.33 20.57 -0.19
C ASN A 642 -18.26 21.96 -0.88
N ASN A 643 -17.77 22.97 -0.20
CA ASN A 643 -17.77 24.35 -0.71
C ASN A 643 -16.40 24.73 -1.30
N ALA A 644 -15.79 23.80 -2.07
CA ALA A 644 -14.53 24.08 -2.72
C ALA A 644 -14.43 23.42 -4.09
N THR A 645 -13.56 24.00 -4.91
CA THR A 645 -13.02 23.39 -6.14
C THR A 645 -11.53 23.23 -5.99
N ALA A 646 -10.94 22.29 -6.72
CA ALA A 646 -9.49 22.07 -6.69
C ALA A 646 -9.00 21.56 -8.04
N TYR A 647 -7.67 21.57 -8.22
CA TYR A 647 -7.04 20.88 -9.33
C TYR A 647 -5.73 20.23 -8.90
N ALA A 648 -5.32 19.22 -9.64
CA ALA A 648 -3.99 18.65 -9.54
C ALA A 648 -3.44 18.38 -10.95
N GLN A 649 -2.23 18.82 -11.20
CA GLN A 649 -1.53 18.58 -12.48
C GLN A 649 -0.08 18.23 -12.22
N GLY A 650 0.49 17.43 -13.10
CA GLY A 650 1.87 17.05 -12.91
C GLY A 650 2.42 16.14 -13.99
N LEU A 651 3.70 15.85 -13.81
CA LEU A 651 4.50 15.04 -14.70
C LEU A 651 5.34 14.06 -13.87
N ASP A 652 5.19 12.78 -14.19
CA ASP A 652 5.89 11.69 -13.53
C ASP A 652 6.84 10.98 -14.49
N PHE A 653 8.06 10.69 -14.05
CA PHE A 653 9.04 9.87 -14.76
C PHE A 653 9.50 8.72 -13.90
N ARG A 654 9.72 7.57 -14.53
CA ARG A 654 10.39 6.43 -13.91
C ARG A 654 11.27 5.72 -14.92
N LEU A 655 12.55 5.57 -14.56
CA LEU A 655 13.49 4.69 -15.25
C LEU A 655 13.74 3.49 -14.37
N ASN A 656 13.36 2.30 -14.80
CA ASN A 656 13.63 1.08 -14.09
C ASN A 656 14.40 0.11 -14.98
N GLY A 657 15.28 -0.71 -14.40
CA GLY A 657 16.03 -1.68 -15.15
C GLY A 657 17.19 -2.31 -14.37
N GLU A 658 17.99 -3.08 -15.07
CA GLU A 658 19.16 -3.74 -14.52
C GLU A 658 20.40 -2.83 -14.59
N PHE A 659 20.52 -1.87 -13.68
CA PHE A 659 21.74 -1.08 -13.53
C PHE A 659 22.93 -1.94 -13.11
N VAL A 660 22.67 -2.94 -12.29
CA VAL A 660 23.63 -4.00 -11.93
C VAL A 660 23.06 -5.33 -12.43
N PRO A 661 23.85 -6.19 -13.10
CA PRO A 661 23.36 -7.46 -13.66
C PRO A 661 22.59 -8.32 -12.64
N GLY A 662 21.37 -8.74 -13.01
CA GLY A 662 20.53 -9.58 -12.16
C GLY A 662 19.87 -8.89 -10.98
N THR A 663 19.88 -7.54 -10.93
CA THR A 663 19.19 -6.75 -9.90
C THR A 663 18.35 -5.66 -10.53
N GLU A 664 17.11 -5.53 -10.11
CA GLU A 664 16.21 -4.48 -10.59
C GLU A 664 16.32 -3.25 -9.69
N SER A 665 16.59 -2.10 -10.30
CA SER A 665 16.69 -0.81 -9.62
C SER A 665 15.86 0.22 -10.38
N TRP A 666 15.43 1.30 -9.74
CA TRP A 666 14.75 2.39 -10.42
C TRP A 666 15.02 3.76 -9.81
N ILE A 667 14.84 4.75 -10.66
CA ILE A 667 14.88 6.17 -10.33
C ILE A 667 13.54 6.76 -10.72
N SER A 668 12.96 7.54 -9.85
CA SER A 668 11.67 8.21 -10.05
C SER A 668 11.83 9.70 -9.83
N PHE A 669 11.16 10.49 -10.66
CA PHE A 669 11.03 11.92 -10.52
C PHE A 669 9.57 12.30 -10.75
N GLY A 670 9.04 13.20 -9.92
CA GLY A 670 7.69 13.72 -10.03
C GLY A 670 7.65 15.21 -9.81
N TYR A 671 6.84 15.90 -10.62
CA TYR A 671 6.43 17.28 -10.41
C TYR A 671 4.91 17.31 -10.22
N LEU A 672 4.46 17.94 -9.16
CA LEU A 672 3.04 18.10 -8.82
C LEU A 672 2.76 19.56 -8.49
N ARG A 673 1.62 20.06 -8.98
CA ARG A 673 0.98 21.28 -8.47
C ARG A 673 -0.47 20.95 -8.19
N THR A 674 -0.89 21.16 -6.93
CA THR A 674 -2.29 21.00 -6.52
C THR A 674 -2.72 22.18 -5.66
N GLU A 675 -3.85 22.78 -6.04
CA GLU A 675 -4.39 23.94 -5.38
C GLU A 675 -5.91 23.78 -5.19
N GLU A 676 -6.43 24.45 -4.17
CA GLU A 676 -7.88 24.47 -3.89
C GLU A 676 -8.40 25.90 -3.70
N ASN A 677 -9.65 26.11 -4.08
CA ASN A 677 -10.36 27.36 -3.91
C ASN A 677 -11.58 27.11 -3.02
N TYR A 678 -11.47 27.49 -1.75
CA TYR A 678 -12.53 27.37 -0.78
C TYR A 678 -13.34 28.66 -0.71
N ALA A 679 -14.66 28.53 -0.85
CA ALA A 679 -15.64 29.63 -0.79
C ALA A 679 -15.30 30.79 -1.75
N ASP A 680 -14.77 30.50 -2.92
CA ASP A 680 -14.40 31.45 -3.98
C ASP A 680 -13.40 32.54 -3.58
N LYS A 681 -12.57 32.26 -2.57
CA LYS A 681 -11.52 33.20 -2.10
C LYS A 681 -10.26 33.23 -2.98
N GLY A 682 -10.17 32.38 -4.00
CA GLY A 682 -8.99 32.17 -4.85
C GLY A 682 -8.27 30.87 -4.57
N TYR A 683 -7.29 30.54 -5.41
CA TYR A 683 -6.54 29.28 -5.30
C TYR A 683 -5.37 29.40 -4.35
N ILE A 684 -5.24 28.43 -3.43
CA ILE A 684 -4.09 28.24 -2.53
C ILE A 684 -3.60 26.80 -2.61
N ALA A 685 -2.37 26.56 -2.22
CA ALA A 685 -1.80 25.20 -2.21
C ALA A 685 -2.59 24.29 -1.27
N ARG A 686 -2.99 23.11 -1.75
CA ARG A 686 -3.63 22.07 -0.92
C ARG A 686 -2.63 21.53 0.11
N PRO A 687 -3.10 21.00 1.24
CA PRO A 687 -2.22 20.38 2.25
C PRO A 687 -1.32 19.25 1.71
N THR A 688 -1.68 18.68 0.56
CA THR A 688 -0.90 17.62 -0.13
C THR A 688 0.00 18.14 -1.24
N ASP A 689 0.11 19.46 -1.43
CA ASP A 689 0.93 20.06 -2.50
C ASP A 689 2.42 19.88 -2.21
N GLN A 690 3.04 18.95 -2.91
CA GLN A 690 4.44 18.63 -2.81
C GLN A 690 5.07 18.73 -4.19
N ARG A 691 5.71 19.87 -4.47
CA ARG A 691 6.11 20.28 -5.82
C ARG A 691 7.07 19.36 -6.50
N LEU A 692 8.12 18.94 -5.84
CA LEU A 692 9.15 18.09 -6.42
C LEU A 692 9.35 16.85 -5.57
N LYS A 693 9.48 15.73 -6.23
CA LYS A 693 9.85 14.47 -5.65
C LYS A 693 10.97 13.83 -6.45
N PHE A 694 11.95 13.30 -5.75
CA PHE A 694 12.96 12.41 -6.29
C PHE A 694 13.04 11.16 -5.40
N ALA A 695 13.02 9.98 -6.00
CA ALA A 695 13.21 8.74 -5.27
C ALA A 695 14.07 7.76 -6.08
N MET A 696 14.90 7.00 -5.39
CA MET A 696 15.75 6.00 -5.99
C MET A 696 15.76 4.74 -5.12
N LEU A 697 15.48 3.61 -5.74
CA LEU A 697 15.78 2.31 -5.19
C LEU A 697 16.93 1.69 -5.98
N PHE A 698 18.03 1.43 -5.31
CA PHE A 698 19.21 0.85 -5.95
C PHE A 698 19.63 -0.44 -5.24
N GLN A 699 19.88 -1.47 -6.02
CA GLN A 699 20.32 -2.77 -5.55
C GLN A 699 21.65 -3.13 -6.21
N ASP A 700 22.59 -3.63 -5.41
CA ASP A 700 23.91 -4.02 -5.85
C ASP A 700 24.40 -5.25 -5.07
N TYR A 701 25.53 -5.78 -5.47
CA TYR A 701 26.28 -6.80 -4.74
C TYR A 701 27.77 -6.55 -4.82
N MET A 702 28.49 -6.99 -3.81
CA MET A 702 29.95 -6.84 -3.78
C MET A 702 30.59 -7.70 -4.88
N PRO A 703 31.33 -7.13 -5.85
CA PRO A 703 31.84 -7.88 -7.02
C PRO A 703 32.62 -9.14 -6.68
N ASN A 704 33.47 -9.07 -5.65
CA ASN A 704 34.30 -10.20 -5.22
C ASN A 704 33.57 -11.18 -4.28
N ILE A 705 32.45 -10.76 -3.70
CA ILE A 705 31.63 -11.55 -2.76
C ILE A 705 30.15 -11.35 -3.08
N PRO A 706 29.63 -11.91 -4.19
CA PRO A 706 28.25 -11.66 -4.65
C PRO A 706 27.16 -12.02 -3.63
N SER A 707 27.49 -12.81 -2.61
CA SER A 707 26.61 -13.12 -1.49
C SER A 707 26.44 -11.97 -0.49
N VAL A 708 27.19 -10.88 -0.62
CA VAL A 708 26.96 -9.63 0.12
C VAL A 708 26.20 -8.70 -0.81
N LYS A 709 24.96 -8.42 -0.45
CA LYS A 709 24.04 -7.54 -1.18
C LYS A 709 23.98 -6.17 -0.53
N LEU A 710 23.81 -5.14 -1.35
CA LEU A 710 23.61 -3.75 -0.93
C LEU A 710 22.23 -3.29 -1.42
N TYR A 711 21.50 -2.62 -0.56
CA TYR A 711 20.21 -2.02 -0.86
C TYR A 711 20.25 -0.56 -0.41
N LEU A 712 19.84 0.34 -1.28
CA LEU A 712 19.76 1.77 -0.99
C LEU A 712 18.39 2.28 -1.38
N ASN A 713 17.76 2.98 -0.44
CA ASN A 713 16.49 3.68 -0.63
C ASN A 713 16.72 5.15 -0.34
N LEU A 714 16.52 6.01 -1.33
CA LEU A 714 16.67 7.46 -1.23
C LEU A 714 15.35 8.12 -1.58
N VAL A 715 14.92 9.06 -0.74
CA VAL A 715 13.71 9.88 -0.97
C VAL A 715 14.04 11.33 -0.67
N TYR A 716 13.71 12.20 -1.60
CA TYR A 716 13.70 13.66 -1.46
C TYR A 716 12.32 14.17 -1.88
N ASN A 717 11.70 14.97 -1.03
CA ASN A 717 10.46 15.67 -1.31
C ASN A 717 10.56 17.11 -0.86
N THR A 718 10.03 18.06 -1.64
CA THR A 718 9.88 19.45 -1.16
C THR A 718 8.90 19.53 0.00
N GLY A 719 9.02 20.55 0.83
CA GLY A 719 8.18 20.75 2.00
C GLY A 719 6.69 20.85 1.64
N LEU A 720 5.83 20.28 2.50
CA LEU A 720 4.37 20.43 2.41
C LEU A 720 3.94 21.81 2.93
N PRO A 721 2.81 22.38 2.46
CA PRO A 721 2.13 23.47 3.14
C PRO A 721 1.79 23.09 4.59
N GLY A 722 1.82 24.04 5.50
CA GLY A 722 1.54 23.75 6.92
C GLY A 722 2.67 24.20 7.87
N GLY A 723 3.65 24.94 7.35
CA GLY A 723 4.68 25.56 8.17
C GLY A 723 4.21 26.79 8.96
N ALA A 724 3.06 27.38 8.58
CA ALA A 724 2.43 28.48 9.33
C ALA A 724 1.68 27.97 10.58
N PRO A 725 1.41 28.85 11.57
CA PRO A 725 0.57 28.49 12.72
C PRO A 725 -0.82 28.02 12.29
N ALA A 726 -1.38 27.00 12.94
CA ALA A 726 -2.69 26.41 12.60
C ALA A 726 -3.85 27.42 12.66
N TYR A 727 -3.74 28.46 13.50
CA TYR A 727 -4.72 29.55 13.64
C TYR A 727 -4.59 30.64 12.56
N SER A 728 -3.55 30.60 11.70
CA SER A 728 -3.34 31.60 10.66
C SER A 728 -4.31 31.38 9.50
N ASP A 729 -4.73 32.49 8.87
CA ASP A 729 -5.49 32.39 7.62
C ASP A 729 -4.59 31.82 6.53
N PRO A 730 -4.92 30.65 5.97
CA PRO A 730 -4.11 30.02 4.93
C PRO A 730 -4.06 30.82 3.63
N TYR A 731 -4.96 31.77 3.42
CA TYR A 731 -4.92 32.70 2.28
C TYR A 731 -3.89 33.82 2.41
N LEU A 732 -3.45 34.10 3.65
CA LEU A 732 -2.45 35.10 3.93
C LEU A 732 -1.06 34.52 4.22
N TYR A 733 -1.01 33.30 4.76
CA TYR A 733 0.21 32.69 5.25
C TYR A 733 0.34 31.23 4.81
N GLN A 734 1.12 30.99 3.77
CA GLN A 734 1.40 29.65 3.23
C GLN A 734 2.89 29.31 3.30
N ASN A 735 3.44 29.25 4.49
CA ASN A 735 4.84 28.85 4.65
C ASN A 735 4.93 27.31 4.51
N PRO A 736 5.79 26.79 3.63
CA PRO A 736 6.05 25.37 3.58
C PRO A 736 6.89 24.91 4.79
N LEU A 737 6.75 23.63 5.15
CA LEU A 737 7.70 22.93 6.00
C LEU A 737 9.05 22.78 5.27
N ASN A 738 10.11 22.42 6.03
CA ASN A 738 11.39 22.07 5.44
C ASN A 738 11.28 20.84 4.53
N ASP A 739 12.16 20.76 3.53
CA ASP A 739 12.24 19.63 2.62
C ASP A 739 12.54 18.32 3.37
N TYR A 740 11.86 17.26 2.98
CA TYR A 740 12.10 15.92 3.48
C TYR A 740 13.23 15.25 2.71
N ARG A 741 14.26 14.77 3.43
CA ARG A 741 15.45 14.12 2.87
C ARG A 741 15.78 12.87 3.66
N ARG A 742 15.80 11.73 3.03
CA ARG A 742 16.10 10.48 3.71
C ARG A 742 16.87 9.50 2.82
N VAL A 743 17.86 8.86 3.41
CA VAL A 743 18.61 7.76 2.82
C VAL A 743 18.66 6.60 3.82
N ASP A 744 18.13 5.47 3.41
CA ASP A 744 18.22 4.21 4.16
C ASP A 744 19.09 3.22 3.39
N VAL A 745 20.01 2.55 4.07
CA VAL A 745 20.95 1.59 3.48
C VAL A 745 20.84 0.25 4.20
N GLY A 746 20.84 -0.83 3.44
CA GLY A 746 20.88 -2.19 3.94
C GLY A 746 22.03 -3.00 3.35
N PHE A 747 22.73 -3.73 4.18
CA PHE A 747 23.70 -4.73 3.78
C PHE A 747 23.17 -6.10 4.19
N ALA A 748 23.19 -7.08 3.29
CA ALA A 748 22.75 -8.43 3.63
C ALA A 748 23.76 -9.46 3.19
N LYS A 749 24.19 -10.33 4.12
CA LYS A 749 24.93 -11.54 3.79
C LYS A 749 23.92 -12.66 3.53
N VAL A 750 23.87 -13.10 2.29
CA VAL A 750 23.07 -14.24 1.86
C VAL A 750 23.90 -15.52 2.00
N PHE A 751 23.42 -16.47 2.80
CA PHE A 751 24.05 -17.78 2.99
C PHE A 751 23.47 -18.82 2.04
N VAL A 752 22.16 -18.74 1.79
CA VAL A 752 21.43 -19.61 0.87
C VAL A 752 20.39 -18.75 0.14
N ASP A 753 20.30 -18.90 -1.15
CA ASP A 753 19.21 -18.42 -2.00
C ASP A 753 18.99 -19.41 -3.16
N ASN A 754 17.92 -19.22 -3.93
CA ASN A 754 17.61 -20.07 -5.09
C ASN A 754 18.67 -20.03 -6.19
N SER A 755 19.58 -19.05 -6.16
CA SER A 755 20.67 -18.88 -7.13
C SER A 755 21.97 -19.53 -6.68
N THR A 756 22.13 -19.85 -5.39
CA THR A 756 23.35 -20.45 -4.85
C THR A 756 23.38 -21.96 -5.09
N LYS A 757 24.21 -22.38 -6.02
CA LYS A 757 24.50 -23.81 -6.22
C LYS A 757 25.24 -24.36 -5.00
N VAL A 758 24.52 -25.20 -4.22
CA VAL A 758 25.05 -26.08 -3.17
C VAL A 758 25.59 -25.40 -1.92
N ALA A 759 24.74 -25.33 -0.90
CA ALA A 759 25.19 -25.06 0.48
C ALA A 759 26.19 -26.10 0.93
N LYS A 760 27.42 -25.68 1.28
CA LYS A 760 28.52 -26.55 1.71
C LYS A 760 28.21 -27.25 3.04
N ALA A 761 27.44 -26.61 3.94
CA ALA A 761 27.11 -27.19 5.23
C ALA A 761 25.78 -27.96 5.19
N LYS A 762 25.74 -29.15 5.78
CA LYS A 762 24.59 -30.06 5.75
C LYS A 762 23.29 -29.45 6.29
N TRP A 763 23.37 -28.62 7.33
CA TRP A 763 22.21 -27.95 7.95
C TRP A 763 21.61 -26.84 7.08
N LEU A 764 22.41 -26.18 6.22
CA LEU A 764 21.96 -25.13 5.29
C LEU A 764 21.07 -25.69 4.17
N LYS A 765 21.13 -26.99 3.90
CA LYS A 765 20.33 -27.62 2.83
C LYS A 765 18.84 -27.63 3.12
N ASN A 766 18.44 -27.42 4.38
CA ASN A 766 17.05 -27.35 4.78
C ASN A 766 16.40 -25.98 4.48
N PHE A 767 17.20 -24.97 4.13
CA PHE A 767 16.73 -23.64 3.84
C PHE A 767 16.69 -23.39 2.33
N LYS A 768 15.61 -22.78 1.84
CA LYS A 768 15.52 -22.19 0.51
C LYS A 768 16.13 -20.79 0.48
N GLU A 769 16.04 -20.08 1.59
CA GLU A 769 16.64 -18.75 1.77
C GLU A 769 17.10 -18.60 3.22
N LEU A 770 18.32 -18.08 3.40
CA LEU A 770 18.86 -17.68 4.70
C LEU A 770 19.76 -16.46 4.49
N SER A 771 19.44 -15.37 5.15
CA SER A 771 20.25 -14.15 5.11
C SER A 771 20.24 -13.41 6.45
N VAL A 772 21.34 -12.71 6.72
CA VAL A 772 21.48 -11.78 7.85
C VAL A 772 21.84 -10.43 7.29
N GLY A 773 21.13 -9.40 7.70
CA GLY A 773 21.33 -8.03 7.23
C GLY A 773 21.56 -7.05 8.36
N LEU A 774 22.26 -5.98 8.03
CA LEU A 774 22.39 -4.77 8.83
C LEU A 774 21.72 -3.64 8.03
N GLU A 775 20.79 -2.93 8.62
CA GLU A 775 20.13 -1.79 8.04
C GLU A 775 20.46 -0.52 8.83
N ILE A 776 20.68 0.56 8.12
CA ILE A 776 20.94 1.89 8.69
C ILE A 776 19.86 2.81 8.15
N PHE A 777 18.92 3.19 9.01
CA PHE A 777 17.87 4.11 8.66
C PHE A 777 18.33 5.54 8.91
N ASN A 778 17.97 6.46 8.00
CA ASN A 778 18.38 7.86 8.03
C ASN A 778 19.92 8.01 8.15
N LEU A 779 20.64 7.47 7.16
CA LEU A 779 22.12 7.39 7.15
C LEU A 779 22.80 8.72 7.48
N PHE A 780 22.29 9.84 6.96
CA PHE A 780 22.88 11.17 7.16
C PHE A 780 22.36 11.90 8.40
N ASN A 781 21.48 11.26 9.18
CA ASN A 781 20.86 11.85 10.38
C ASN A 781 20.14 13.18 10.07
N ASN A 782 19.43 13.25 8.94
CA ASN A 782 18.67 14.43 8.56
C ASN A 782 17.52 14.66 9.55
N GLN A 783 17.37 15.88 9.97
CA GLN A 783 16.28 16.34 10.84
C GLN A 783 15.05 16.67 9.99
N ASN A 784 14.19 15.68 9.73
CA ASN A 784 12.96 15.86 8.97
C ASN A 784 11.83 16.27 9.91
N ALA A 785 11.20 17.41 9.67
CA ALA A 785 10.08 17.89 10.46
C ALA A 785 8.75 17.45 9.84
N ILE A 786 7.82 17.01 10.70
CA ILE A 786 6.45 16.67 10.28
C ILE A 786 5.47 17.81 10.53
N THR A 787 5.70 18.57 11.60
CA THR A 787 4.92 19.75 12.01
C THR A 787 5.84 20.76 12.71
N ASN A 788 5.32 21.97 12.89
CA ASN A 788 5.95 22.99 13.77
C ASN A 788 5.09 23.21 15.01
N THR A 789 5.71 23.25 16.18
CA THR A 789 5.10 23.83 17.38
C THR A 789 5.36 25.33 17.37
N TRP A 790 4.31 26.12 17.34
CA TRP A 790 4.42 27.57 17.38
C TRP A 790 4.28 28.05 18.82
N VAL A 791 5.24 28.84 19.26
CA VAL A 791 5.21 29.52 20.56
C VAL A 791 5.29 31.05 20.37
N ARG A 792 4.58 31.78 21.18
CA ARG A 792 4.56 33.24 21.18
C ARG A 792 5.11 33.75 22.50
N ASP A 793 6.14 34.55 22.40
CA ASP A 793 6.64 35.29 23.52
C ASP A 793 5.82 36.58 23.72
N VAL A 794 4.99 36.63 24.73
CA VAL A 794 4.13 37.79 25.00
C VAL A 794 4.92 39.06 25.34
N TYR A 795 6.15 38.94 25.82
CA TYR A 795 6.99 40.07 26.21
C TYR A 795 7.72 40.70 24.99
N SER A 796 8.36 39.86 24.17
CA SER A 796 9.04 40.34 22.95
C SER A 796 8.11 40.47 21.75
N LYS A 797 6.88 39.92 21.83
CA LYS A 797 5.87 39.88 20.76
C LYS A 797 6.28 39.01 19.57
N ASN A 798 7.37 38.29 19.67
CA ASN A 798 7.86 37.41 18.63
C ASN A 798 7.14 36.06 18.62
N GLN A 799 7.01 35.48 17.43
CA GLN A 799 6.51 34.09 17.24
C GLN A 799 7.64 33.22 16.70
N TYR A 800 7.75 32.01 17.23
CA TYR A 800 8.81 31.10 16.89
C TYR A 800 8.21 29.76 16.45
N ALA A 801 8.68 29.28 15.28
CA ALA A 801 8.36 27.93 14.78
C ALA A 801 9.42 26.96 15.29
N ILE A 802 9.02 25.98 16.05
CA ILE A 802 9.90 24.94 16.59
C ILE A 802 9.57 23.61 15.90
N PRO A 803 10.47 23.09 15.05
CA PRO A 803 10.20 21.87 14.30
C PRO A 803 10.05 20.65 15.20
N ASN A 804 9.06 19.82 14.92
CA ASN A 804 8.91 18.50 15.51
C ASN A 804 9.56 17.48 14.59
N TYR A 805 10.78 17.06 14.94
CA TYR A 805 11.57 16.14 14.14
C TYR A 805 11.11 14.70 14.30
N MET A 806 11.23 13.93 13.21
CA MET A 806 11.01 12.49 13.17
C MET A 806 12.26 11.69 13.58
N THR A 807 12.38 10.45 13.10
CA THR A 807 13.45 9.54 13.53
C THR A 807 14.84 10.02 13.16
N SER A 808 15.77 9.93 14.11
CA SER A 808 17.21 10.06 13.89
C SER A 808 17.78 8.82 13.21
N ARG A 809 19.11 8.71 13.14
CA ARG A 809 19.76 7.50 12.61
C ARG A 809 19.55 6.31 13.52
N VAL A 810 19.06 5.19 12.95
CA VAL A 810 18.81 3.94 13.66
C VAL A 810 19.49 2.78 12.96
N PHE A 811 20.11 1.90 13.75
CA PHE A 811 20.67 0.65 13.28
C PHE A 811 19.71 -0.49 13.58
N ASN A 812 19.46 -1.33 12.60
CA ASN A 812 18.60 -2.50 12.70
C ASN A 812 19.33 -3.75 12.18
N VAL A 813 19.21 -4.86 12.89
CA VAL A 813 19.71 -6.16 12.42
C VAL A 813 18.51 -7.00 12.03
N LYS A 814 18.58 -7.64 10.86
CA LYS A 814 17.50 -8.43 10.28
C LYS A 814 17.98 -9.84 9.93
N LEU A 815 17.23 -10.85 10.33
CA LEU A 815 17.39 -12.24 9.96
C LEU A 815 16.19 -12.66 9.10
N ASN A 816 16.46 -13.24 7.92
CA ASN A 816 15.43 -13.87 7.08
C ASN A 816 15.79 -15.34 6.88
N ALA A 817 14.84 -16.22 7.12
CA ALA A 817 14.95 -17.66 6.90
C ALA A 817 13.69 -18.19 6.22
N ARG A 818 13.86 -19.06 5.22
CA ARG A 818 12.75 -19.76 4.53
C ARG A 818 13.12 -21.23 4.34
N LEU A 819 12.18 -22.13 4.71
CA LEU A 819 12.28 -23.58 4.55
C LEU A 819 11.67 -24.03 3.24
#